data_ac121cfdb6094f4f8c1a0cc2d2ab3140
#
_entry.id   ac121cfdb6094f4f8c1a0cc2d2ab3140
#
_cell.length_a   1.000
_cell.length_b   1.000
_cell.length_c   1.000
_cell.angle_alpha   90.00
_cell.angle_beta   90.00
_cell.angle_gamma   90.00
#
_symmetry.space_group_name_H-M   'P 1'
#
loop_
_entity.id
_entity.type
_entity.pdbx_description
1 polymer ?
#
loop_
_entity_poly.entity_id
_entity_poly.type
_entity_poly.pdbx_seq_one_letter_code
_entity_poly.pdbx_strand_id
1 'polypeptide(L)'
;MTETILPTQIEVKGGRVHNLKNIDINIPLHKFVAISGLSGSGKSSLAMGILYEEGSRRYLEALSTYTRRRIKLGAQADVTSVKHIPSALALKQRPAIPSERATVGTMSEMLNVIRLIFSRLGEPVCPNGHRLKPSLEIAEVMSKSGDEMGQLTCPSCGTKFYAYGAEDFAFNSDGACLRCHGTGKVRELDESKLIGDENLSLADGAVASWHLPGRNFMPSVAEQAGVRIHVPYKDLTPKEKDFVLNGPQKKFKMDFRSGTGRVFHDFNALYENAHEAVLASAKSSKSERAQKRISEFFHYSTCPVCHGTRLKPELLKQLAGGLNIAQVSDLTLGELSKWKHDVLAALPSDMKKMATSLFKEFDDNLRPLLELGLDYLTLSRNGNTLSTGELQRIQLARTLRTQTTGVLYILDEPSIGLHPDNITGLLNVFKELVAQGNSLVVVDHNVDIIKEADWIIEIGPGSGEKGGEILTEGTPSQIADNPRSKIGPYLNWTAVLKSRPIANEPASQEITFEVKDYYNLKDVQGEIPVNRLTAITGFSGAGKTSLILDSLVPAIHAQASGTKLPSQVSKLLSPLKEVVSVDAAPIGKTNRSTVATYTSIMDNLRKLFAAQPLAKEEHYTPSYFSYNNKQGACPTCGGAGVVTLDIQFLPDMQQTCPTCGGSRYNKEVQKVKWQGYSIVDLLKLDVRAAMSVFKEVPKVARELQLLDEVGLGYLHLGESTPSLSGGEAQRLKLVKHLNHNQSETLFVFDEPTIGLHPLDVKTLLAVMQQLLDRGATIITITHDLNLIINADYMLDMGPRGGSSGGKIVAQGNPLALIQKPESLTSKYLSEYWSRFN
;
A
#
# COMPACT_ATOMS: atom_id res chain seq x y z
N MET A 1 39.14 8.86 38.03
CA MET A 1 38.04 8.93 37.10
C MET A 1 37.51 7.53 36.91
N THR A 2 36.35 7.22 37.42
CA THR A 2 35.71 5.92 37.17
C THR A 2 35.38 5.88 35.66
N GLU A 3 35.97 4.95 34.91
CA GLU A 3 35.59 4.69 33.56
C GLU A 3 34.10 4.45 33.52
N THR A 4 33.35 5.33 32.86
CA THR A 4 31.92 5.17 32.65
C THR A 4 31.77 4.03 31.65
N ILE A 5 31.47 2.84 32.12
CA ILE A 5 31.18 1.68 31.27
C ILE A 5 29.88 1.99 30.52
N LEU A 6 29.98 2.27 29.23
CA LEU A 6 28.80 2.48 28.39
C LEU A 6 28.01 1.16 28.31
N PRO A 7 26.68 1.24 28.35
CA PRO A 7 25.85 0.04 28.22
C PRO A 7 26.05 -0.61 26.84
N THR A 8 26.20 -1.94 26.82
CA THR A 8 26.43 -2.73 25.60
C THR A 8 25.19 -3.42 25.10
N GLN A 9 24.07 -3.36 25.84
CA GLN A 9 22.82 -4.04 25.50
C GLN A 9 21.60 -3.30 26.05
N ILE A 10 20.46 -3.47 25.36
CA ILE A 10 19.13 -3.10 25.85
C ILE A 10 18.64 -4.26 26.71
N GLU A 11 18.19 -3.98 27.93
CA GLU A 11 17.58 -4.98 28.83
C GLU A 11 16.08 -4.81 28.85
N VAL A 12 15.33 -5.81 28.37
CA VAL A 12 13.88 -5.89 28.48
C VAL A 12 13.51 -6.95 29.49
N LYS A 13 12.69 -6.61 30.48
CA LYS A 13 12.17 -7.55 31.49
C LYS A 13 10.66 -7.52 31.53
N GLY A 14 10.06 -8.71 31.58
CA GLY A 14 8.62 -8.88 31.73
C GLY A 14 7.81 -8.33 30.59
N GLY A 15 8.20 -8.55 29.33
CA GLY A 15 7.45 -8.11 28.17
C GLY A 15 6.18 -8.92 27.95
N ARG A 16 5.00 -8.23 27.96
CA ARG A 16 3.66 -8.84 27.86
C ARG A 16 2.78 -8.21 26.78
N VAL A 17 3.40 -7.48 25.85
CA VAL A 17 2.66 -6.83 24.76
C VAL A 17 2.04 -7.88 23.83
N HIS A 18 0.74 -7.76 23.57
CA HIS A 18 -0.07 -8.68 22.75
C HIS A 18 0.07 -10.14 23.21
N ASN A 19 0.70 -10.99 22.38
CA ASN A 19 0.87 -12.43 22.68
C ASN A 19 2.19 -12.79 23.37
N LEU A 20 3.03 -11.81 23.73
CA LEU A 20 4.30 -12.08 24.43
C LEU A 20 4.07 -12.60 25.85
N LYS A 21 4.76 -13.67 26.22
CA LYS A 21 4.56 -14.40 27.46
C LYS A 21 5.59 -14.01 28.54
N ASN A 22 5.52 -12.76 29.00
CA ASN A 22 6.38 -12.24 30.07
C ASN A 22 7.87 -12.48 29.79
N ILE A 23 8.31 -12.09 28.59
CA ILE A 23 9.66 -12.38 28.12
C ILE A 23 10.72 -11.47 28.77
N ASP A 24 11.87 -12.05 29.05
CA ASP A 24 13.12 -11.36 29.44
C ASP A 24 14.13 -11.55 28.31
N ILE A 25 14.74 -10.45 27.84
CA ILE A 25 15.69 -10.50 26.73
C ILE A 25 16.72 -9.36 26.80
N ASN A 26 17.94 -9.67 26.37
CA ASN A 26 19.04 -8.71 26.21
C ASN A 26 19.38 -8.56 24.73
N ILE A 27 19.29 -7.32 24.21
CA ILE A 27 19.51 -7.00 22.81
C ILE A 27 20.79 -6.21 22.66
N PRO A 28 21.82 -6.70 21.97
CA PRO A 28 23.10 -6.01 21.86
C PRO A 28 22.95 -4.66 21.13
N LEU A 29 23.63 -3.63 21.65
CA LEU A 29 23.75 -2.30 21.07
C LEU A 29 24.87 -2.27 20.01
N HIS A 30 24.77 -1.31 19.08
CA HIS A 30 25.74 -1.10 17.98
C HIS A 30 25.95 -2.35 17.12
N LYS A 31 24.88 -3.13 16.93
CA LYS A 31 24.86 -4.36 16.17
C LYS A 31 23.66 -4.39 15.23
N PHE A 32 23.78 -5.20 14.18
CA PHE A 32 22.65 -5.61 13.37
C PHE A 32 22.01 -6.84 14.01
N VAL A 33 20.81 -6.67 14.56
CA VAL A 33 20.00 -7.72 15.19
C VAL A 33 18.84 -8.08 14.30
N ALA A 34 18.68 -9.35 13.95
CA ALA A 34 17.54 -9.87 13.23
C ALA A 34 16.53 -10.53 14.17
N ILE A 35 15.24 -10.22 14.01
CA ILE A 35 14.14 -10.90 14.71
C ILE A 35 13.42 -11.81 13.73
N SER A 36 13.44 -13.11 13.97
CA SER A 36 12.81 -14.14 13.15
C SER A 36 11.73 -14.92 13.92
N GLY A 37 10.93 -15.71 13.21
CA GLY A 37 9.89 -16.58 13.76
C GLY A 37 8.67 -16.65 12.86
N LEU A 38 7.75 -17.58 13.14
CA LEU A 38 6.54 -17.79 12.37
C LEU A 38 5.64 -16.53 12.32
N SER A 39 4.77 -16.44 11.31
CA SER A 39 3.76 -15.37 11.26
C SER A 39 2.87 -15.44 12.50
N GLY A 40 2.60 -14.27 13.14
CA GLY A 40 1.85 -14.22 14.40
C GLY A 40 2.58 -14.73 15.65
N SER A 41 3.91 -14.98 15.62
CA SER A 41 4.66 -15.45 16.78
C SER A 41 4.97 -14.37 17.82
N GLY A 42 4.84 -13.06 17.50
CA GLY A 42 5.12 -11.95 18.41
C GLY A 42 6.31 -11.07 18.03
N LYS A 43 6.89 -11.25 16.82
CA LYS A 43 8.03 -10.43 16.32
C LYS A 43 7.77 -8.94 16.37
N SER A 44 6.68 -8.51 15.74
CA SER A 44 6.29 -7.09 15.72
C SER A 44 5.86 -6.60 17.10
N SER A 45 5.39 -7.49 18.00
CA SER A 45 5.10 -7.15 19.40
C SER A 45 6.38 -6.77 20.16
N LEU A 46 7.50 -7.47 19.93
CA LEU A 46 8.79 -7.10 20.50
C LEU A 46 9.37 -5.85 19.84
N ALA A 47 9.48 -5.85 18.50
CA ALA A 47 10.14 -4.78 17.75
C ALA A 47 9.38 -3.45 17.84
N MET A 48 8.09 -3.47 17.48
CA MET A 48 7.27 -2.25 17.43
C MET A 48 6.59 -1.96 18.78
N GLY A 49 6.01 -2.99 19.41
CA GLY A 49 5.22 -2.83 20.61
C GLY A 49 6.04 -2.58 21.89
N ILE A 50 7.31 -3.00 21.92
CA ILE A 50 8.20 -2.74 23.09
C ILE A 50 9.31 -1.77 22.69
N LEU A 51 10.21 -2.16 21.77
CA LEU A 51 11.42 -1.38 21.51
C LEU A 51 11.12 -0.02 20.90
N TYR A 52 10.24 0.05 19.87
CA TYR A 52 9.90 1.33 19.28
C TYR A 52 9.10 2.22 20.23
N GLU A 53 8.04 1.69 20.85
CA GLU A 53 7.19 2.50 21.74
C GLU A 53 7.99 3.05 22.93
N GLU A 54 8.84 2.25 23.59
CA GLU A 54 9.65 2.72 24.73
C GLU A 54 10.77 3.67 24.30
N GLY A 55 11.49 3.39 23.21
CA GLY A 55 12.57 4.26 22.71
C GLY A 55 12.03 5.59 22.21
N SER A 56 10.93 5.58 21.47
CA SER A 56 10.25 6.77 20.98
C SER A 56 9.67 7.61 22.15
N ARG A 57 9.01 6.96 23.12
CA ARG A 57 8.43 7.62 24.28
C ARG A 57 9.47 8.38 25.09
N ARG A 58 10.61 7.76 25.41
CA ARG A 58 11.70 8.39 26.19
C ARG A 58 12.30 9.59 25.47
N TYR A 59 12.47 9.52 24.16
CA TYR A 59 12.90 10.66 23.36
C TYR A 59 11.91 11.82 23.47
N LEU A 60 10.62 11.54 23.32
CA LEU A 60 9.56 12.54 23.40
C LEU A 60 9.41 13.13 24.80
N GLU A 61 9.65 12.35 25.86
CA GLU A 61 9.66 12.83 27.25
C GLU A 61 10.79 13.84 27.55
N ALA A 62 11.89 13.76 26.80
CA ALA A 62 12.98 14.72 26.90
C ALA A 62 12.68 16.07 26.25
N LEU A 63 11.65 16.15 25.38
CA LEU A 63 11.26 17.38 24.71
C LEU A 63 10.44 18.30 25.63
N SER A 64 10.37 19.59 25.26
CA SER A 64 9.56 20.58 25.99
C SER A 64 8.08 20.21 26.03
N THR A 65 7.36 20.65 27.08
CA THR A 65 5.91 20.41 27.23
C THR A 65 5.09 20.94 26.06
N TYR A 66 5.51 22.01 25.42
CA TYR A 66 4.86 22.55 24.21
C TYR A 66 4.98 21.61 23.02
N THR A 67 6.17 21.06 22.77
CA THR A 67 6.43 20.10 21.69
C THR A 67 5.73 18.77 21.97
N ARG A 68 5.75 18.28 23.21
CA ARG A 68 5.03 17.04 23.62
C ARG A 68 3.52 17.10 23.37
N ARG A 69 2.88 18.26 23.53
CA ARG A 69 1.45 18.45 23.24
C ARG A 69 1.10 18.34 21.75
N ARG A 70 2.07 18.53 20.86
CA ARG A 70 1.86 18.44 19.40
C ARG A 70 2.27 17.10 18.78
N ILE A 71 2.97 16.27 19.52
CA ILE A 71 3.47 14.98 19.04
C ILE A 71 2.74 13.88 19.79
N LYS A 72 2.31 12.85 19.07
CA LYS A 72 1.64 11.67 19.62
C LYS A 72 2.61 10.92 20.52
N LEU A 73 2.37 10.92 21.82
CA LEU A 73 3.01 9.97 22.73
C LEU A 73 2.42 8.59 22.46
N GLY A 74 3.28 7.61 22.15
CA GLY A 74 2.86 6.21 22.07
C GLY A 74 2.29 5.73 23.40
N ALA A 75 1.49 4.67 23.36
CA ALA A 75 1.03 4.01 24.58
C ALA A 75 2.26 3.43 25.31
N GLN A 76 2.23 3.43 26.65
CA GLN A 76 3.26 2.74 27.43
C GLN A 76 3.18 1.24 27.15
N ALA A 77 4.32 0.63 26.81
CA ALA A 77 4.40 -0.80 26.58
C ALA A 77 4.08 -1.58 27.88
N ASP A 78 3.40 -2.71 27.77
CA ASP A 78 3.20 -3.61 28.91
C ASP A 78 4.47 -4.41 29.18
N VAL A 79 5.37 -3.78 29.96
CA VAL A 79 6.68 -4.33 30.35
C VAL A 79 6.96 -4.02 31.82
N THR A 80 7.72 -4.88 32.48
CA THR A 80 8.16 -4.61 33.85
C THR A 80 9.23 -3.51 33.87
N SER A 81 10.23 -3.60 32.98
CA SER A 81 11.24 -2.55 32.79
C SER A 81 11.96 -2.69 31.45
N VAL A 82 12.36 -1.55 30.90
CA VAL A 82 13.30 -1.49 29.77
C VAL A 82 14.44 -0.57 30.17
N LYS A 83 15.71 -1.01 30.06
CA LYS A 83 16.90 -0.21 30.37
C LYS A 83 17.77 -0.02 29.13
N HIS A 84 18.51 1.07 29.11
CA HIS A 84 19.51 1.40 28.09
C HIS A 84 19.00 1.46 26.65
N ILE A 85 17.70 1.73 26.47
CA ILE A 85 17.13 1.87 25.13
C ILE A 85 17.44 3.25 24.55
N PRO A 86 18.05 3.33 23.34
CA PRO A 86 18.27 4.60 22.65
C PRO A 86 16.96 5.20 22.13
N SER A 87 17.05 6.43 21.63
CA SER A 87 15.96 7.01 20.81
C SER A 87 15.68 6.11 19.61
N ALA A 88 14.41 5.73 19.41
CA ALA A 88 14.06 4.77 18.37
C ALA A 88 13.36 5.44 17.18
N LEU A 89 13.77 5.05 15.98
CA LEU A 89 13.11 5.37 14.70
C LEU A 89 12.65 4.07 14.05
N ALA A 90 11.39 4.03 13.62
CA ALA A 90 10.84 2.85 12.98
C ALA A 90 10.39 3.11 11.55
N LEU A 91 10.73 2.20 10.65
CA LEU A 91 10.13 2.07 9.33
C LEU A 91 9.16 0.89 9.33
N LYS A 92 7.87 1.23 9.29
CA LYS A 92 6.80 0.23 9.36
C LYS A 92 6.66 -0.51 8.04
N GLN A 93 6.22 -1.75 8.08
CA GLN A 93 5.87 -2.56 6.92
C GLN A 93 4.95 -1.82 5.94
N ARG A 94 4.00 -1.02 6.44
CA ARG A 94 3.07 -0.23 5.64
C ARG A 94 3.24 1.26 5.95
N PRO A 95 4.01 1.99 5.13
CA PRO A 95 4.08 3.44 5.23
C PRO A 95 2.71 4.09 4.95
N ALA A 96 2.51 5.29 5.47
CA ALA A 96 1.33 6.08 5.13
C ALA A 96 1.30 6.40 3.62
N ILE A 97 0.13 6.30 3.00
CA ILE A 97 -0.05 6.63 1.58
C ILE A 97 0.24 8.12 1.38
N PRO A 98 1.17 8.48 0.49
CA PRO A 98 1.52 9.87 0.24
C PRO A 98 0.36 10.65 -0.39
N SER A 99 0.35 11.96 -0.20
CA SER A 99 -0.61 12.85 -0.87
C SER A 99 -0.41 12.86 -2.38
N GLU A 100 -1.43 13.30 -3.14
CA GLU A 100 -1.35 13.44 -4.61
C GLU A 100 -0.24 14.40 -5.08
N ARG A 101 0.22 15.30 -4.21
CA ARG A 101 1.32 16.23 -4.50
C ARG A 101 2.69 15.65 -4.22
N ALA A 102 2.78 14.54 -3.47
CA ALA A 102 4.04 13.89 -3.19
C ALA A 102 4.56 13.17 -4.45
N THR A 103 5.82 13.39 -4.77
CA THR A 103 6.54 12.68 -5.85
C THR A 103 7.80 12.02 -5.28
N VAL A 104 8.38 11.09 -6.03
CA VAL A 104 9.69 10.52 -5.66
C VAL A 104 10.70 11.64 -5.37
N GLY A 105 10.76 12.68 -6.20
CA GLY A 105 11.67 13.81 -6.04
C GLY A 105 11.46 14.62 -4.75
N THR A 106 10.19 14.78 -4.30
CA THR A 106 9.91 15.48 -3.03
C THR A 106 10.12 14.58 -1.82
N MET A 107 9.82 13.29 -1.94
CA MET A 107 9.94 12.33 -0.84
C MET A 107 11.39 11.96 -0.56
N SER A 108 12.23 11.85 -1.60
CA SER A 108 13.67 11.61 -1.50
C SER A 108 14.48 12.89 -1.23
N GLU A 109 13.84 14.06 -1.26
CA GLU A 109 14.46 15.40 -1.18
C GLU A 109 15.45 15.72 -2.32
N MET A 110 15.58 14.84 -3.33
CA MET A 110 16.38 15.09 -4.52
C MET A 110 15.98 16.39 -5.24
N LEU A 111 14.65 16.66 -5.28
CA LEU A 111 14.13 17.84 -5.94
C LEU A 111 14.62 19.15 -5.28
N ASN A 112 14.93 19.15 -3.98
CA ASN A 112 15.47 20.32 -3.29
C ASN A 112 16.85 20.71 -3.84
N VAL A 113 17.71 19.71 -4.02
CA VAL A 113 19.06 19.94 -4.59
C VAL A 113 18.98 20.31 -6.07
N ILE A 114 18.11 19.67 -6.83
CA ILE A 114 17.90 19.98 -8.25
C ILE A 114 17.41 21.42 -8.42
N ARG A 115 16.48 21.90 -7.59
CA ARG A 115 16.03 23.29 -7.60
C ARG A 115 17.17 24.27 -7.33
N LEU A 116 18.06 23.94 -6.39
CA LEU A 116 19.28 24.73 -6.13
C LEU A 116 20.22 24.73 -7.34
N ILE A 117 20.40 23.59 -8.01
CA ILE A 117 21.21 23.48 -9.23
C ILE A 117 20.61 24.38 -10.31
N PHE A 118 19.31 24.33 -10.58
CA PHE A 118 18.65 25.20 -11.56
C PHE A 118 18.81 26.67 -11.21
N SER A 119 18.63 27.03 -9.94
CA SER A 119 18.75 28.42 -9.48
C SER A 119 20.17 28.95 -9.57
N ARG A 120 21.20 28.17 -9.26
CA ARG A 120 22.59 28.60 -9.12
C ARG A 120 23.45 28.32 -10.36
N LEU A 121 23.19 27.23 -11.06
CA LEU A 121 24.00 26.72 -12.17
C LEU A 121 23.22 26.70 -13.50
N GLY A 122 21.94 27.07 -13.48
CA GLY A 122 21.10 27.11 -14.66
C GLY A 122 21.35 28.36 -15.53
N GLU A 123 20.74 28.37 -16.70
CA GLU A 123 20.79 29.43 -17.71
C GLU A 123 19.52 30.30 -17.62
N PRO A 124 19.51 31.43 -16.88
CA PRO A 124 18.36 32.29 -16.79
C PRO A 124 17.95 32.86 -18.13
N VAL A 125 16.65 33.07 -18.33
CA VAL A 125 16.11 33.65 -19.58
C VAL A 125 15.48 35.00 -19.27
N CYS A 126 15.92 36.04 -19.97
CA CYS A 126 15.34 37.38 -19.81
C CYS A 126 13.90 37.43 -20.42
N PRO A 127 13.07 38.42 -20.07
CA PRO A 127 11.70 38.55 -20.61
C PRO A 127 11.63 38.58 -22.15
N ASN A 128 12.69 39.07 -22.81
CA ASN A 128 12.80 39.10 -24.27
C ASN A 128 13.31 37.78 -24.89
N GLY A 129 13.48 36.72 -24.06
CA GLY A 129 13.84 35.38 -24.54
C GLY A 129 15.34 35.13 -24.68
N HIS A 130 16.24 36.05 -24.34
CA HIS A 130 17.69 35.83 -24.38
C HIS A 130 18.12 34.99 -23.18
N ARG A 131 18.87 33.93 -23.43
CA ARG A 131 19.43 33.02 -22.41
C ARG A 131 20.82 33.51 -21.97
N LEU A 132 21.03 33.62 -20.67
CA LEU A 132 22.32 34.00 -20.09
C LEU A 132 23.11 32.74 -19.74
N LYS A 133 24.41 32.74 -20.03
CA LYS A 133 25.29 31.64 -19.60
C LYS A 133 25.49 31.68 -18.09
N PRO A 134 25.61 30.56 -17.39
CA PRO A 134 25.90 30.51 -15.97
C PRO A 134 27.17 31.29 -15.62
N SER A 135 27.16 32.06 -14.53
CA SER A 135 28.30 32.82 -14.02
C SER A 135 28.25 32.99 -12.50
N LEU A 136 29.39 33.30 -11.87
CA LEU A 136 29.45 33.59 -10.43
C LEU A 136 28.58 34.78 -10.07
N GLU A 137 28.54 35.81 -10.91
CA GLU A 137 27.69 37.00 -10.70
C GLU A 137 26.21 36.60 -10.59
N ILE A 138 25.72 35.76 -11.50
CA ILE A 138 24.35 35.24 -11.45
C ILE A 138 24.12 34.47 -10.14
N ALA A 139 25.05 33.60 -9.75
CA ALA A 139 24.93 32.80 -8.53
C ALA A 139 24.95 33.65 -7.26
N GLU A 140 25.74 34.73 -7.22
CA GLU A 140 25.76 35.72 -6.11
C GLU A 140 24.45 36.48 -6.02
N VAL A 141 23.94 36.97 -7.14
CA VAL A 141 22.65 37.67 -7.22
C VAL A 141 21.54 36.76 -6.69
N MET A 142 21.58 35.48 -7.08
CA MET A 142 20.60 34.47 -6.65
C MET A 142 20.76 34.03 -5.18
N SER A 143 21.88 34.34 -4.52
CA SER A 143 22.07 34.04 -3.10
C SER A 143 21.40 35.03 -2.16
N LYS A 144 21.02 36.22 -2.66
CA LYS A 144 20.33 37.26 -1.91
C LYS A 144 18.86 36.86 -1.69
N SER A 145 18.31 37.16 -0.54
CA SER A 145 16.94 36.84 -0.15
C SER A 145 16.21 38.06 0.40
N GLY A 146 14.88 38.04 0.34
CA GLY A 146 14.04 39.14 0.86
C GLY A 146 14.15 40.43 0.02
N ASP A 147 14.13 41.58 0.69
CA ASP A 147 14.17 42.91 0.05
C ASP A 147 15.48 43.20 -0.72
N GLU A 148 16.49 42.34 -0.55
CA GLU A 148 17.78 42.42 -1.24
C GLU A 148 17.83 41.59 -2.54
N MET A 149 16.71 41.09 -3.05
CA MET A 149 16.67 40.33 -4.30
C MET A 149 17.33 41.15 -5.43
N GLY A 150 18.44 40.58 -5.95
CA GLY A 150 19.20 41.22 -6.99
C GLY A 150 18.56 41.10 -8.36
N GLN A 151 18.69 42.14 -9.18
CA GLN A 151 18.32 42.13 -10.58
C GLN A 151 19.50 41.75 -11.45
N LEU A 152 19.24 40.93 -12.46
CA LEU A 152 20.16 40.65 -13.57
C LEU A 152 19.92 41.66 -14.70
N THR A 153 20.97 42.00 -15.41
CA THR A 153 20.87 42.80 -16.65
C THR A 153 21.23 41.90 -17.83
N CYS A 154 20.32 41.79 -18.79
CA CYS A 154 20.57 40.98 -19.98
C CYS A 154 21.67 41.63 -20.85
N PRO A 155 22.80 40.94 -21.11
CA PRO A 155 23.89 41.52 -21.90
C PRO A 155 23.50 41.74 -23.37
N SER A 156 22.48 41.02 -23.88
CA SER A 156 22.04 41.15 -25.29
C SER A 156 21.06 42.30 -25.54
N CYS A 157 20.21 42.68 -24.56
CA CYS A 157 19.16 43.67 -24.75
C CYS A 157 19.07 44.72 -23.65
N GLY A 158 19.92 44.67 -22.62
CA GLY A 158 19.93 45.65 -21.52
C GLY A 158 18.74 45.56 -20.56
N THR A 159 17.78 44.67 -20.77
CA THR A 159 16.60 44.53 -19.92
C THR A 159 16.99 44.02 -18.54
N LYS A 160 16.55 44.72 -17.49
CA LYS A 160 16.69 44.24 -16.10
C LYS A 160 15.55 43.29 -15.74
N PHE A 161 15.86 42.23 -15.07
CA PHE A 161 14.87 41.22 -14.65
C PHE A 161 15.35 40.48 -13.41
N TYR A 162 14.41 39.86 -12.69
CA TYR A 162 14.70 38.93 -11.57
C TYR A 162 14.84 37.53 -12.11
N ALA A 163 15.93 36.86 -11.79
CA ALA A 163 16.09 35.47 -12.07
C ALA A 163 15.33 34.60 -11.03
N TYR A 164 15.02 33.37 -11.38
CA TYR A 164 14.25 32.47 -10.54
C TYR A 164 15.10 31.87 -9.42
N GLY A 165 14.63 32.00 -8.17
CA GLY A 165 15.18 31.33 -6.99
C GLY A 165 14.83 29.85 -6.93
N ALA A 166 15.39 29.14 -5.97
CA ALA A 166 15.08 27.70 -5.80
C ALA A 166 13.60 27.45 -5.46
N GLU A 167 12.94 28.38 -4.77
CA GLU A 167 11.53 28.27 -4.39
C GLU A 167 10.60 28.48 -5.58
N ASP A 168 10.98 29.29 -6.56
CA ASP A 168 10.25 29.44 -7.81
C ASP A 168 10.14 28.13 -8.60
N PHE A 169 11.08 27.20 -8.43
CA PHE A 169 11.03 25.87 -9.03
C PHE A 169 10.26 24.83 -8.20
N ALA A 170 9.61 25.25 -7.11
CA ALA A 170 8.81 24.38 -6.26
C ALA A 170 7.36 24.33 -6.72
N PHE A 171 6.92 23.23 -7.30
CA PHE A 171 5.53 23.07 -7.74
C PHE A 171 4.51 22.98 -6.57
N ASN A 172 4.99 22.84 -5.33
CA ASN A 172 4.16 22.89 -4.12
C ASN A 172 4.12 24.28 -3.48
N SER A 173 4.80 25.26 -4.07
CA SER A 173 4.93 26.65 -3.61
C SER A 173 4.84 27.60 -4.80
N ASP A 174 5.74 28.56 -4.92
CA ASP A 174 5.69 29.67 -5.88
C ASP A 174 5.77 29.24 -7.34
N GLY A 175 6.39 28.11 -7.63
CA GLY A 175 6.48 27.52 -8.97
C GLY A 175 5.23 26.81 -9.46
N ALA A 176 4.19 26.68 -8.62
CA ALA A 176 3.00 25.91 -8.95
C ALA A 176 2.26 26.49 -10.17
N CYS A 177 1.88 25.63 -11.11
CA CYS A 177 0.96 25.97 -12.20
C CYS A 177 -0.34 26.55 -11.64
N LEU A 178 -0.74 27.72 -12.10
CA LEU A 178 -1.91 28.44 -11.60
C LEU A 178 -3.23 27.70 -11.85
N ARG A 179 -3.30 26.83 -12.88
CA ARG A 179 -4.51 26.08 -13.23
C ARG A 179 -4.71 24.85 -12.35
N CYS A 180 -3.66 24.05 -12.17
CA CYS A 180 -3.74 22.78 -11.42
C CYS A 180 -3.14 22.87 -10.00
N HIS A 181 -2.63 24.04 -9.60
CA HIS A 181 -2.02 24.28 -8.29
C HIS A 181 -0.96 23.22 -7.91
N GLY A 182 -0.12 22.83 -8.89
CA GLY A 182 0.97 21.88 -8.68
C GLY A 182 0.59 20.39 -8.70
N THR A 183 -0.66 20.04 -9.03
CA THR A 183 -1.06 18.62 -9.13
C THR A 183 -0.70 17.98 -10.49
N GLY A 184 -0.51 18.79 -11.53
CA GLY A 184 -0.28 18.33 -12.92
C GLY A 184 -1.55 17.85 -13.62
N LYS A 185 -2.67 17.72 -12.90
CA LYS A 185 -3.95 17.23 -13.38
C LYS A 185 -5.05 18.22 -13.02
N VAL A 186 -6.10 18.24 -13.82
CA VAL A 186 -7.33 18.96 -13.54
C VAL A 186 -8.47 17.97 -13.39
N ARG A 187 -9.35 18.28 -12.46
CA ARG A 187 -10.54 17.47 -12.24
C ARG A 187 -11.65 18.04 -13.10
N GLU A 188 -12.12 17.28 -14.08
CA GLU A 188 -13.14 17.66 -15.01
C GLU A 188 -14.37 16.78 -14.84
N LEU A 189 -15.54 17.36 -15.06
CA LEU A 189 -16.79 16.63 -15.00
C LEU A 189 -16.91 15.74 -16.24
N ASP A 190 -17.24 14.47 -16.04
CA ASP A 190 -17.50 13.51 -17.10
C ASP A 190 -18.97 13.60 -17.53
N GLU A 191 -19.21 14.34 -18.57
CA GLU A 191 -20.57 14.57 -19.09
C GLU A 191 -21.28 13.27 -19.48
N SER A 192 -20.52 12.25 -19.94
CA SER A 192 -21.09 10.96 -20.32
C SER A 192 -21.73 10.21 -19.14
N LYS A 193 -21.36 10.56 -17.92
CA LYS A 193 -21.89 9.93 -16.69
C LYS A 193 -23.07 10.68 -16.07
N LEU A 194 -23.41 11.85 -16.59
CA LEU A 194 -24.56 12.61 -16.09
C LEU A 194 -25.88 11.93 -16.41
N ILE A 195 -25.97 11.29 -17.58
CA ILE A 195 -27.10 10.50 -18.01
C ILE A 195 -26.72 9.02 -17.85
N GLY A 196 -27.44 8.28 -17.02
CA GLY A 196 -27.17 6.88 -16.73
C GLY A 196 -27.67 5.92 -17.81
N ASP A 197 -28.93 6.08 -18.21
CA ASP A 197 -29.56 5.31 -19.28
C ASP A 197 -30.55 6.22 -20.05
N GLU A 198 -30.27 6.45 -21.32
CA GLU A 198 -31.12 7.28 -22.19
C GLU A 198 -32.48 6.68 -22.52
N ASN A 199 -32.66 5.36 -22.29
CA ASN A 199 -33.94 4.68 -22.50
C ASN A 199 -34.91 4.88 -21.31
N LEU A 200 -34.43 5.32 -20.17
CA LEU A 200 -35.26 5.68 -19.02
C LEU A 200 -35.81 7.09 -19.15
N SER A 201 -36.96 7.32 -18.53
CA SER A 201 -37.51 8.68 -18.38
C SER A 201 -36.80 9.42 -17.23
N LEU A 202 -36.95 10.74 -17.16
CA LEU A 202 -36.45 11.55 -16.04
C LEU A 202 -37.07 11.10 -14.72
N ALA A 203 -38.34 10.73 -14.71
CA ALA A 203 -39.07 10.23 -13.55
C ALA A 203 -38.55 8.85 -13.11
N ASP A 204 -38.12 8.00 -14.05
CA ASP A 204 -37.56 6.67 -13.79
C ASP A 204 -36.04 6.71 -13.53
N GLY A 205 -35.43 7.89 -13.57
CA GLY A 205 -34.06 8.10 -13.15
C GLY A 205 -33.00 8.12 -14.23
N ALA A 206 -33.34 8.58 -15.45
CA ALA A 206 -32.35 8.74 -16.53
C ALA A 206 -31.14 9.61 -16.14
N VAL A 207 -31.33 10.65 -15.30
CA VAL A 207 -30.26 11.55 -14.85
C VAL A 207 -29.58 11.01 -13.61
N ALA A 208 -28.40 10.44 -13.78
CA ALA A 208 -27.65 9.80 -12.71
C ALA A 208 -27.25 10.78 -11.58
N SER A 209 -26.94 12.02 -11.91
CA SER A 209 -26.56 13.06 -10.94
C SER A 209 -27.70 13.46 -9.99
N TRP A 210 -28.96 13.28 -10.39
CA TRP A 210 -30.13 13.54 -9.55
C TRP A 210 -30.38 12.45 -8.50
N HIS A 211 -29.68 11.31 -8.57
CA HIS A 211 -29.66 10.29 -7.50
C HIS A 211 -28.72 10.63 -6.35
N LEU A 212 -27.98 11.74 -6.43
CA LEU A 212 -27.19 12.24 -5.32
C LEU A 212 -28.09 12.68 -4.14
N PRO A 213 -27.60 12.56 -2.89
CA PRO A 213 -28.42 12.88 -1.72
C PRO A 213 -29.05 14.27 -1.77
N GLY A 214 -30.36 14.34 -1.54
CA GLY A 214 -31.13 15.59 -1.51
C GLY A 214 -31.56 16.11 -2.89
N ARG A 215 -31.44 15.31 -3.98
CA ARG A 215 -31.76 15.71 -5.35
C ARG A 215 -32.80 14.84 -6.05
N ASN A 216 -33.33 13.83 -5.38
CA ASN A 216 -34.31 12.90 -5.95
C ASN A 216 -35.63 13.55 -6.41
N PHE A 217 -35.89 14.79 -6.02
CA PHE A 217 -37.07 15.55 -6.41
C PHE A 217 -36.85 16.45 -7.64
N MET A 218 -35.66 16.47 -8.22
CA MET A 218 -35.34 17.30 -9.40
C MET A 218 -36.19 17.01 -10.62
N PRO A 219 -36.60 15.75 -10.92
CA PRO A 219 -37.55 15.50 -12.01
C PRO A 219 -38.84 16.30 -11.86
N SER A 220 -39.43 16.32 -10.66
CA SER A 220 -40.68 17.09 -10.42
C SER A 220 -40.47 18.60 -10.52
N VAL A 221 -39.28 19.11 -10.25
CA VAL A 221 -38.94 20.53 -10.45
C VAL A 221 -38.79 20.84 -11.95
N ALA A 222 -38.19 19.91 -12.72
CA ALA A 222 -38.05 20.03 -14.18
C ALA A 222 -39.42 19.99 -14.88
N GLU A 223 -40.35 19.19 -14.37
CA GLU A 223 -41.74 19.16 -14.89
C GLU A 223 -42.43 20.53 -14.77
N GLN A 224 -42.26 21.20 -13.61
CA GLN A 224 -42.80 22.55 -13.43
C GLN A 224 -42.16 23.61 -14.32
N ALA A 225 -40.94 23.35 -14.81
CA ALA A 225 -40.27 24.16 -15.82
C ALA A 225 -40.73 23.84 -17.26
N GLY A 226 -41.64 22.85 -17.43
CA GLY A 226 -42.21 22.45 -18.73
C GLY A 226 -41.48 21.33 -19.45
N VAL A 227 -40.59 20.57 -18.74
CA VAL A 227 -39.90 19.41 -19.31
C VAL A 227 -40.77 18.16 -19.17
N ARG A 228 -40.87 17.34 -20.22
CA ARG A 228 -41.67 16.09 -20.25
C ARG A 228 -40.91 14.97 -19.51
N ILE A 229 -41.23 14.77 -18.24
CA ILE A 229 -40.45 13.85 -17.37
C ILE A 229 -40.78 12.37 -17.52
N HIS A 230 -41.91 12.01 -18.18
CA HIS A 230 -42.37 10.63 -18.33
C HIS A 230 -42.06 10.02 -19.71
N VAL A 231 -41.29 10.69 -20.55
CA VAL A 231 -40.80 10.16 -21.84
C VAL A 231 -39.33 9.79 -21.73
N PRO A 232 -38.84 8.75 -22.46
CA PRO A 232 -37.43 8.41 -22.46
C PRO A 232 -36.52 9.61 -22.74
N TYR A 233 -35.37 9.72 -22.06
CA TYR A 233 -34.45 10.86 -22.23
C TYR A 233 -34.06 11.07 -23.70
N LYS A 234 -33.84 9.97 -24.46
CA LYS A 234 -33.54 10.03 -25.91
C LYS A 234 -34.60 10.76 -26.72
N ASP A 235 -35.88 10.70 -26.30
CA ASP A 235 -37.03 11.25 -27.01
C ASP A 235 -37.41 12.68 -26.57
N LEU A 236 -36.61 13.26 -25.64
CA LEU A 236 -36.71 14.67 -25.28
C LEU A 236 -36.22 15.55 -26.44
N THR A 237 -36.85 16.71 -26.59
CA THR A 237 -36.38 17.71 -27.56
C THR A 237 -35.00 18.25 -27.19
N PRO A 238 -34.22 18.78 -28.15
CA PRO A 238 -32.92 19.39 -27.86
C PRO A 238 -32.98 20.49 -26.79
N LYS A 239 -34.07 21.26 -26.74
CA LYS A 239 -34.28 22.29 -25.72
C LYS A 239 -34.51 21.71 -24.33
N GLU A 240 -35.27 20.62 -24.23
CA GLU A 240 -35.48 19.94 -22.95
C GLU A 240 -34.19 19.28 -22.46
N LYS A 241 -33.42 18.65 -23.34
CA LYS A 241 -32.09 18.08 -23.00
C LYS A 241 -31.11 19.14 -22.50
N ASP A 242 -31.06 20.27 -23.22
CA ASP A 242 -30.22 21.40 -22.79
C ASP A 242 -30.67 21.98 -21.46
N PHE A 243 -31.96 22.08 -21.20
CA PHE A 243 -32.47 22.50 -19.90
C PHE A 243 -32.09 21.53 -18.79
N VAL A 244 -32.18 20.22 -19.03
CA VAL A 244 -31.77 19.20 -18.04
C VAL A 244 -30.28 19.26 -17.74
N LEU A 245 -29.44 19.46 -18.74
CA LEU A 245 -27.99 19.52 -18.59
C LEU A 245 -27.50 20.88 -18.08
N ASN A 246 -28.00 21.99 -18.62
CA ASN A 246 -27.46 23.34 -18.49
C ASN A 246 -28.45 24.40 -18.00
N GLY A 247 -29.73 24.03 -17.76
CA GLY A 247 -30.77 24.97 -17.38
C GLY A 247 -30.42 25.85 -16.19
N PRO A 248 -30.88 27.13 -16.17
CA PRO A 248 -30.51 28.07 -15.11
C PRO A 248 -31.09 27.69 -13.77
N GLN A 249 -30.35 27.93 -12.70
CA GLN A 249 -30.85 27.76 -11.34
C GLN A 249 -32.00 28.72 -11.08
N LYS A 250 -33.20 28.19 -10.84
CA LYS A 250 -34.39 28.93 -10.52
C LYS A 250 -35.17 28.26 -9.39
N LYS A 251 -35.77 29.07 -8.53
CA LYS A 251 -36.66 28.58 -7.46
C LYS A 251 -38.07 28.37 -7.99
N PHE A 252 -38.61 27.18 -7.68
CA PHE A 252 -39.99 26.79 -7.98
C PHE A 252 -40.71 26.51 -6.66
N LYS A 253 -41.95 26.97 -6.55
CA LYS A 253 -42.83 26.60 -5.43
C LYS A 253 -43.58 25.33 -5.80
N MET A 254 -43.48 24.32 -4.94
CA MET A 254 -44.11 23.03 -5.20
C MET A 254 -44.46 22.33 -3.86
N ASP A 255 -45.47 21.47 -3.96
CA ASP A 255 -45.71 20.51 -2.89
C ASP A 255 -44.82 19.30 -3.07
N PHE A 256 -44.09 18.96 -2.02
CA PHE A 256 -43.11 17.85 -2.05
C PHE A 256 -43.46 16.79 -0.99
N ARG A 257 -43.51 15.53 -1.41
CA ARG A 257 -43.71 14.39 -0.52
C ARG A 257 -42.36 13.66 -0.35
N SER A 258 -41.85 13.63 0.87
CA SER A 258 -40.62 12.90 1.17
C SER A 258 -40.82 11.38 1.06
N GLY A 259 -39.74 10.62 0.84
CA GLY A 259 -39.76 9.15 0.84
C GLY A 259 -40.24 8.52 2.16
N THR A 260 -40.30 9.28 3.25
CA THR A 260 -40.88 8.90 4.55
C THR A 260 -42.36 9.27 4.65
N GLY A 261 -43.01 9.76 3.57
CA GLY A 261 -44.43 10.10 3.51
C GLY A 261 -44.80 11.49 4.05
N ARG A 262 -43.83 12.30 4.52
CA ARG A 262 -44.11 13.67 5.01
C ARG A 262 -44.33 14.61 3.83
N VAL A 263 -45.42 15.35 3.85
CA VAL A 263 -45.78 16.36 2.84
C VAL A 263 -45.27 17.73 3.29
N PHE A 264 -44.61 18.45 2.41
CA PHE A 264 -44.18 19.83 2.59
C PHE A 264 -44.95 20.67 1.58
N HIS A 265 -45.80 21.56 2.06
CA HIS A 265 -46.57 22.50 1.19
C HIS A 265 -45.76 23.76 0.96
N ASP A 266 -45.91 24.36 -0.23
CA ASP A 266 -45.20 25.60 -0.65
C ASP A 266 -43.67 25.51 -0.53
N PHE A 267 -43.10 24.32 -0.78
CA PHE A 267 -41.64 24.11 -0.72
C PHE A 267 -40.96 24.89 -1.85
N ASN A 268 -40.06 25.79 -1.50
CA ASN A 268 -39.24 26.53 -2.45
C ASN A 268 -38.07 25.67 -2.93
N ALA A 269 -38.27 24.87 -3.97
CA ALA A 269 -37.24 24.00 -4.55
C ALA A 269 -36.33 24.83 -5.46
N LEU A 270 -35.03 24.78 -5.23
CA LEU A 270 -34.04 25.28 -6.15
C LEU A 270 -33.82 24.23 -7.25
N TYR A 271 -34.06 24.58 -8.51
CA TYR A 271 -33.68 23.72 -9.64
C TYR A 271 -32.15 23.66 -9.74
N GLU A 272 -31.63 22.47 -9.75
CA GLU A 272 -30.20 22.19 -10.04
C GLU A 272 -30.19 21.27 -11.28
N ASN A 273 -29.64 21.77 -12.38
CA ASN A 273 -29.42 20.98 -13.59
C ASN A 273 -28.43 19.82 -13.31
N ALA A 274 -28.20 18.93 -14.27
CA ALA A 274 -27.38 17.75 -14.08
C ALA A 274 -25.92 18.08 -13.67
N HIS A 275 -25.33 19.14 -14.23
CA HIS A 275 -23.98 19.63 -13.88
C HIS A 275 -23.96 20.23 -12.46
N GLU A 276 -24.86 21.15 -12.16
CA GLU A 276 -24.91 21.81 -10.85
C GLU A 276 -25.19 20.84 -9.72
N ALA A 277 -26.00 19.83 -9.95
CA ALA A 277 -26.28 18.78 -8.95
C ALA A 277 -24.99 18.07 -8.49
N VAL A 278 -24.03 17.81 -9.39
CA VAL A 278 -22.74 17.23 -9.05
C VAL A 278 -21.84 18.26 -8.34
N LEU A 279 -21.73 19.49 -8.92
CA LEU A 279 -20.85 20.53 -8.37
C LEU A 279 -21.28 20.98 -6.96
N ALA A 280 -22.58 21.16 -6.74
CA ALA A 280 -23.11 21.53 -5.42
C ALA A 280 -22.97 20.38 -4.41
N SER A 281 -23.13 19.11 -4.86
CA SER A 281 -22.85 17.95 -4.01
C SER A 281 -21.39 17.88 -3.62
N ALA A 282 -20.47 18.15 -4.54
CA ALA A 282 -19.03 18.15 -4.28
C ALA A 282 -18.62 19.19 -3.23
N LYS A 283 -19.28 20.36 -3.21
CA LYS A 283 -19.05 21.42 -2.23
C LYS A 283 -19.64 21.12 -0.84
N SER A 284 -20.80 20.47 -0.78
CA SER A 284 -21.58 20.32 0.46
C SER A 284 -21.35 18.99 1.18
N SER A 285 -20.89 17.95 0.52
CA SER A 285 -20.80 16.60 1.12
C SER A 285 -19.56 16.42 1.97
N LYS A 286 -19.77 15.98 3.23
CA LYS A 286 -18.71 15.67 4.21
C LYS A 286 -18.49 14.17 4.41
N SER A 287 -19.40 13.30 3.94
CA SER A 287 -19.26 11.85 4.15
C SER A 287 -18.44 11.18 3.06
N GLU A 288 -17.51 10.30 3.43
CA GLU A 288 -16.66 9.55 2.47
C GLU A 288 -17.49 8.78 1.42
N ARG A 289 -18.60 8.17 1.83
CA ARG A 289 -19.49 7.42 0.92
C ARG A 289 -20.10 8.33 -0.15
N ALA A 290 -20.49 9.55 0.22
CA ALA A 290 -21.04 10.50 -0.72
C ALA A 290 -19.93 11.07 -1.61
N GLN A 291 -18.76 11.39 -1.07
CA GLN A 291 -17.60 11.82 -1.85
C GLN A 291 -17.18 10.77 -2.88
N LYS A 292 -17.19 9.48 -2.52
CA LYS A 292 -16.90 8.40 -3.48
C LYS A 292 -17.91 8.37 -4.62
N ARG A 293 -19.21 8.46 -4.35
CA ARG A 293 -20.24 8.54 -5.39
C ARG A 293 -20.09 9.77 -6.27
N ILE A 294 -19.77 10.93 -5.67
CA ILE A 294 -19.55 12.17 -6.42
C ILE A 294 -18.30 12.06 -7.28
N SER A 295 -17.24 11.40 -6.80
CA SER A 295 -16.01 11.23 -7.58
C SER A 295 -16.22 10.41 -8.86
N GLU A 296 -17.23 9.56 -8.93
CA GLU A 296 -17.58 8.78 -10.12
C GLU A 296 -18.00 9.66 -11.31
N PHE A 297 -18.50 10.87 -11.03
CA PHE A 297 -18.87 11.85 -12.07
C PHE A 297 -17.70 12.67 -12.59
N PHE A 298 -16.49 12.46 -12.09
CA PHE A 298 -15.32 13.21 -12.53
C PHE A 298 -14.26 12.27 -13.12
N HIS A 299 -13.55 12.81 -14.08
CA HIS A 299 -12.29 12.23 -14.51
C HIS A 299 -11.14 13.22 -14.29
N TYR A 300 -9.93 12.68 -14.21
CA TYR A 300 -8.73 13.50 -14.12
C TYR A 300 -8.07 13.54 -15.49
N SER A 301 -8.00 14.73 -16.07
CA SER A 301 -7.26 14.98 -17.30
C SER A 301 -5.90 15.63 -17.00
N THR A 302 -4.95 15.49 -17.92
CA THR A 302 -3.68 16.22 -17.83
C THR A 302 -3.96 17.72 -17.93
N CYS A 303 -3.37 18.53 -17.06
CA CYS A 303 -3.57 19.97 -17.05
C CYS A 303 -3.23 20.59 -18.41
N PRO A 304 -4.17 21.31 -19.07
CA PRO A 304 -3.93 21.86 -20.42
C PRO A 304 -2.93 23.02 -20.43
N VAL A 305 -2.60 23.61 -19.27
CA VAL A 305 -1.65 24.72 -19.15
C VAL A 305 -0.22 24.23 -18.94
N CYS A 306 -0.01 23.32 -18.01
CA CYS A 306 1.34 22.83 -17.71
C CYS A 306 1.66 21.47 -18.34
N HIS A 307 0.71 20.84 -19.03
CA HIS A 307 0.87 19.53 -19.67
C HIS A 307 1.47 18.45 -18.75
N GLY A 308 1.05 18.48 -17.47
CA GLY A 308 1.50 17.52 -16.46
C GLY A 308 2.77 17.89 -15.70
N THR A 309 3.54 18.89 -16.12
CA THR A 309 4.80 19.27 -15.47
C THR A 309 4.63 19.88 -14.07
N ARG A 310 3.39 20.26 -13.68
CA ARG A 310 3.02 20.88 -12.39
C ARG A 310 3.52 22.31 -12.19
N LEU A 311 4.45 22.78 -13.03
CA LEU A 311 5.12 24.07 -12.92
C LEU A 311 4.49 25.12 -13.84
N LYS A 312 4.73 26.37 -13.55
CA LYS A 312 4.45 27.49 -14.45
C LYS A 312 5.27 27.32 -15.74
N PRO A 313 4.67 27.50 -16.94
CA PRO A 313 5.36 27.27 -18.23
C PRO A 313 6.62 28.13 -18.44
N GLU A 314 6.65 29.35 -17.88
CA GLU A 314 7.80 30.24 -17.97
C GLU A 314 9.08 29.67 -17.33
N LEU A 315 8.96 28.86 -16.27
CA LEU A 315 10.09 28.23 -15.58
C LEU A 315 10.78 27.16 -16.45
N LEU A 316 10.04 26.57 -17.39
CA LEU A 316 10.55 25.55 -18.29
C LEU A 316 11.47 26.11 -19.38
N LYS A 317 11.57 27.43 -19.52
CA LYS A 317 12.51 28.09 -20.42
C LYS A 317 13.95 28.03 -19.92
N GLN A 318 14.16 27.95 -18.59
CA GLN A 318 15.48 27.84 -17.98
C GLN A 318 16.03 26.42 -18.11
N LEU A 319 17.28 26.28 -18.55
CA LEU A 319 17.96 24.99 -18.74
C LEU A 319 19.14 24.85 -17.76
N ALA A 320 19.47 23.59 -17.47
CA ALA A 320 20.71 23.20 -16.83
C ALA A 320 21.19 21.91 -17.50
N GLY A 321 22.41 21.92 -18.07
CA GLY A 321 22.90 20.79 -18.86
C GLY A 321 22.00 20.47 -20.07
N GLY A 322 21.43 21.50 -20.70
CA GLY A 322 20.57 21.34 -21.89
C GLY A 322 19.11 20.92 -21.62
N LEU A 323 18.74 20.59 -20.40
CA LEU A 323 17.39 20.14 -20.02
C LEU A 323 16.71 21.14 -19.07
N ASN A 324 15.37 21.26 -19.15
CA ASN A 324 14.59 22.00 -18.16
C ASN A 324 14.26 21.10 -16.96
N ILE A 325 13.78 21.70 -15.86
CA ILE A 325 13.53 20.99 -14.61
C ILE A 325 12.48 19.90 -14.74
N ALA A 326 11.49 20.04 -15.62
CA ALA A 326 10.48 18.99 -15.85
C ALA A 326 11.11 17.79 -16.57
N GLN A 327 11.92 18.05 -17.60
CA GLN A 327 12.65 17.01 -18.32
C GLN A 327 13.62 16.26 -17.38
N VAL A 328 14.35 16.99 -16.52
CA VAL A 328 15.23 16.36 -15.51
C VAL A 328 14.41 15.55 -14.50
N SER A 329 13.21 16.01 -14.13
CA SER A 329 12.34 15.26 -13.25
C SER A 329 11.77 13.97 -13.87
N ASP A 330 11.70 13.91 -15.18
CA ASP A 330 11.27 12.72 -15.94
C ASP A 330 12.40 11.74 -16.25
N LEU A 331 13.65 12.12 -16.00
CA LEU A 331 14.77 11.17 -16.02
C LEU A 331 14.62 10.14 -14.91
N THR A 332 15.07 8.93 -15.16
CA THR A 332 15.22 7.93 -14.11
C THR A 332 16.36 8.33 -13.16
N LEU A 333 16.32 7.85 -11.92
CA LEU A 333 17.40 8.10 -10.96
C LEU A 333 18.76 7.64 -11.48
N GLY A 334 18.78 6.53 -12.26
CA GLY A 334 20.01 6.06 -12.93
C GLY A 334 20.54 7.02 -13.98
N GLU A 335 19.66 7.72 -14.73
CA GLU A 335 20.03 8.67 -15.77
C GLU A 335 20.52 10.02 -15.22
N LEU A 336 20.17 10.35 -13.98
CA LEU A 336 20.57 11.61 -13.35
C LEU A 336 22.10 11.77 -13.23
N SER A 337 22.83 10.69 -13.13
CA SER A 337 24.30 10.73 -13.11
C SER A 337 24.88 11.27 -14.44
N LYS A 338 24.26 10.92 -15.58
CA LYS A 338 24.66 11.46 -16.88
C LYS A 338 24.34 12.96 -16.98
N TRP A 339 23.12 13.35 -16.57
CA TRP A 339 22.72 14.77 -16.56
C TRP A 339 23.68 15.62 -15.71
N LYS A 340 24.14 15.12 -14.57
CA LYS A 340 25.17 15.78 -13.75
C LYS A 340 26.43 16.06 -14.56
N HIS A 341 26.93 15.10 -15.33
CA HIS A 341 28.12 15.29 -16.18
C HIS A 341 27.87 16.38 -17.25
N ASP A 342 26.68 16.40 -17.85
CA ASP A 342 26.31 17.39 -18.87
C ASP A 342 26.30 18.82 -18.27
N VAL A 343 25.74 18.98 -17.05
CA VAL A 343 25.78 20.26 -16.33
C VAL A 343 27.24 20.69 -16.08
N LEU A 344 28.07 19.82 -15.51
CA LEU A 344 29.46 20.14 -15.18
C LEU A 344 30.30 20.48 -16.40
N ALA A 345 30.03 19.87 -17.54
CA ALA A 345 30.72 20.15 -18.80
C ALA A 345 30.34 21.53 -19.37
N ALA A 346 29.12 22.00 -19.12
CA ALA A 346 28.63 23.29 -19.60
C ALA A 346 29.12 24.49 -18.76
N LEU A 347 29.65 24.26 -17.55
CA LEU A 347 29.99 25.33 -16.60
C LEU A 347 31.39 25.92 -16.86
N PRO A 348 31.52 27.26 -16.68
CA PRO A 348 32.81 27.94 -16.63
C PRO A 348 33.72 27.40 -15.50
N SER A 349 35.01 27.55 -15.67
CA SER A 349 36.05 27.02 -14.75
C SER A 349 35.95 27.60 -13.32
N ASP A 350 35.56 28.86 -13.17
CA ASP A 350 35.41 29.59 -11.91
C ASP A 350 34.18 29.08 -11.09
N MET A 351 33.17 28.51 -11.73
CA MET A 351 31.98 27.95 -11.08
C MET A 351 32.18 26.51 -10.57
N LYS A 352 33.26 25.84 -11.02
CA LYS A 352 33.46 24.40 -10.70
C LYS A 352 33.49 24.10 -9.21
N LYS A 353 34.09 24.98 -8.39
CA LYS A 353 34.16 24.76 -6.92
C LYS A 353 32.77 24.77 -6.28
N MET A 354 31.92 25.71 -6.67
CA MET A 354 30.54 25.78 -6.17
C MET A 354 29.70 24.58 -6.68
N ALA A 355 29.84 24.26 -7.95
CA ALA A 355 29.17 23.10 -8.56
C ALA A 355 29.57 21.78 -7.87
N THR A 356 30.84 21.59 -7.53
CA THR A 356 31.32 20.40 -6.80
C THR A 356 30.63 20.26 -5.44
N SER A 357 30.42 21.35 -4.71
CA SER A 357 29.72 21.31 -3.42
C SER A 357 28.25 20.90 -3.57
N LEU A 358 27.53 21.50 -4.53
CA LEU A 358 26.14 21.16 -4.81
C LEU A 358 25.98 19.71 -5.29
N PHE A 359 26.87 19.26 -6.16
CA PHE A 359 26.84 17.90 -6.66
C PHE A 359 27.32 16.85 -5.66
N LYS A 360 28.08 17.24 -4.63
CA LYS A 360 28.34 16.36 -3.48
C LYS A 360 27.03 16.05 -2.75
N GLU A 361 26.24 17.08 -2.42
CA GLU A 361 24.92 16.88 -1.79
C GLU A 361 23.96 16.08 -2.68
N PHE A 362 24.01 16.33 -4.00
CA PHE A 362 23.26 15.55 -4.98
C PHE A 362 23.63 14.05 -4.95
N ASP A 363 24.92 13.75 -4.95
CA ASP A 363 25.42 12.37 -4.90
C ASP A 363 25.09 11.69 -3.58
N ASP A 364 25.22 12.40 -2.46
CA ASP A 364 24.87 11.89 -1.12
C ASP A 364 23.38 11.54 -1.01
N ASN A 365 22.51 12.26 -1.74
CA ASN A 365 21.09 11.94 -1.83
C ASN A 365 20.76 10.83 -2.82
N LEU A 366 21.48 10.76 -3.94
CA LEU A 366 21.18 9.81 -5.03
C LEU A 366 21.72 8.41 -4.74
N ARG A 367 22.93 8.30 -4.15
CA ARG A 367 23.62 7.04 -3.90
C ARG A 367 22.76 6.02 -3.15
N PRO A 368 22.14 6.34 -1.99
CA PRO A 368 21.32 5.36 -1.27
C PRO A 368 20.10 4.89 -2.07
N LEU A 369 19.53 5.75 -2.91
CA LEU A 369 18.40 5.38 -3.78
C LEU A 369 18.81 4.35 -4.83
N LEU A 370 20.00 4.51 -5.42
CA LEU A 370 20.55 3.57 -6.41
C LEU A 370 20.93 2.23 -5.74
N GLU A 371 21.58 2.27 -4.58
CA GLU A 371 21.96 1.07 -3.81
C GLU A 371 20.73 0.25 -3.40
N LEU A 372 19.62 0.91 -3.11
CA LEU A 372 18.35 0.26 -2.80
C LEU A 372 17.55 -0.19 -4.04
N GLY A 373 18.14 -0.13 -5.25
CA GLY A 373 17.53 -0.62 -6.49
C GLY A 373 16.31 0.19 -6.94
N LEU A 374 16.34 1.51 -6.74
CA LEU A 374 15.30 2.44 -7.20
C LEU A 374 15.70 3.21 -8.47
N ASP A 375 16.76 2.78 -9.15
CA ASP A 375 17.36 3.40 -10.32
C ASP A 375 16.37 3.66 -11.46
N TYR A 376 15.32 2.83 -11.58
CA TYR A 376 14.28 2.93 -12.60
C TYR A 376 13.19 3.97 -12.32
N LEU A 377 13.10 4.50 -11.09
CA LEU A 377 12.10 5.50 -10.73
C LEU A 377 12.45 6.87 -11.29
N THR A 378 11.43 7.63 -11.73
CA THR A 378 11.58 9.04 -12.10
C THR A 378 11.20 9.95 -10.93
N LEU A 379 11.82 11.13 -10.84
CA LEU A 379 11.51 12.09 -9.76
C LEU A 379 10.06 12.62 -9.85
N SER A 380 9.49 12.67 -11.06
CA SER A 380 8.12 13.13 -11.33
C SER A 380 7.05 12.12 -10.89
N ARG A 381 7.42 10.83 -10.70
CA ARG A 381 6.46 9.77 -10.37
C ARG A 381 5.73 10.07 -9.06
N ASN A 382 4.41 9.95 -9.10
CA ASN A 382 3.53 10.20 -7.95
C ASN A 382 3.78 9.18 -6.83
N GLY A 383 3.89 9.67 -5.59
CA GLY A 383 4.09 8.83 -4.41
C GLY A 383 2.95 7.83 -4.17
N ASN A 384 1.71 8.18 -4.49
CA ASN A 384 0.55 7.27 -4.35
C ASN A 384 0.50 6.13 -5.39
N THR A 385 1.37 6.14 -6.40
CA THR A 385 1.51 5.07 -7.40
C THR A 385 2.65 4.10 -7.06
N LEU A 386 3.38 4.36 -6.00
CA LEU A 386 4.49 3.53 -5.56
C LEU A 386 3.98 2.31 -4.78
N SER A 387 4.66 1.19 -4.97
CA SER A 387 4.46 0.02 -4.13
C SER A 387 4.91 0.28 -2.68
N THR A 388 4.43 -0.54 -1.76
CA THR A 388 4.82 -0.45 -0.33
C THR A 388 6.34 -0.54 -0.15
N GLY A 389 7.00 -1.47 -0.86
CA GLY A 389 8.45 -1.62 -0.80
C GLY A 389 9.22 -0.44 -1.39
N GLU A 390 8.75 0.17 -2.50
CA GLU A 390 9.36 1.39 -3.07
C GLU A 390 9.28 2.55 -2.07
N LEU A 391 8.11 2.75 -1.44
CA LEU A 391 7.91 3.78 -0.42
C LEU A 391 8.85 3.58 0.78
N GLN A 392 8.96 2.36 1.28
CA GLN A 392 9.81 2.01 2.41
C GLN A 392 11.29 2.27 2.10
N ARG A 393 11.74 1.90 0.90
CA ARG A 393 13.12 2.13 0.44
C ARG A 393 13.46 3.61 0.28
N ILE A 394 12.54 4.43 -0.25
CA ILE A 394 12.73 5.89 -0.30
C ILE A 394 12.88 6.47 1.10
N GLN A 395 12.07 6.02 2.07
CA GLN A 395 12.19 6.45 3.46
C GLN A 395 13.51 6.00 4.09
N LEU A 396 13.96 4.77 3.81
CA LEU A 396 15.24 4.25 4.28
C LEU A 396 16.42 5.06 3.71
N ALA A 397 16.42 5.34 2.40
CA ALA A 397 17.43 6.19 1.76
C ALA A 397 17.52 7.57 2.42
N ARG A 398 16.38 8.17 2.76
CA ARG A 398 16.32 9.45 3.46
C ARG A 398 16.92 9.36 4.88
N THR A 399 16.67 8.26 5.57
CA THR A 399 17.17 8.04 6.92
C THR A 399 18.72 7.97 6.99
N LEU A 400 19.33 7.32 6.01
CA LEU A 400 20.81 7.25 5.89
C LEU A 400 21.46 8.62 5.80
N ARG A 401 20.81 9.55 5.14
CA ARG A 401 21.37 10.89 4.92
C ARG A 401 21.50 11.71 6.21
N THR A 402 20.68 11.44 7.23
CA THR A 402 20.65 12.25 8.47
C THR A 402 21.92 12.09 9.31
N GLN A 403 22.79 11.11 9.01
CA GLN A 403 24.05 10.83 9.71
C GLN A 403 23.92 10.91 11.25
N THR A 404 22.79 10.49 11.79
CA THR A 404 22.56 10.44 13.24
C THR A 404 23.33 9.28 13.84
N THR A 405 23.83 9.46 15.06
CA THR A 405 24.53 8.43 15.83
C THR A 405 23.79 8.12 17.13
N GLY A 406 23.95 6.90 17.65
CA GLY A 406 23.34 6.49 18.91
C GLY A 406 21.82 6.32 18.84
N VAL A 407 21.28 6.05 17.64
CA VAL A 407 19.85 5.80 17.39
C VAL A 407 19.61 4.30 17.25
N LEU A 408 18.44 3.84 17.71
CA LEU A 408 17.92 2.51 17.45
C LEU A 408 17.00 2.55 16.23
N TYR A 409 17.45 1.99 15.11
CA TYR A 409 16.63 1.80 13.92
C TYR A 409 15.89 0.48 14.00
N ILE A 410 14.58 0.52 13.76
CA ILE A 410 13.71 -0.65 13.75
C ILE A 410 13.05 -0.73 12.37
N LEU A 411 13.38 -1.77 11.63
CA LEU A 411 12.88 -2.01 10.27
C LEU A 411 11.98 -3.24 10.26
N ASP A 412 10.75 -3.05 9.78
CA ASP A 412 9.76 -4.13 9.70
C ASP A 412 9.62 -4.58 8.24
N GLU A 413 10.18 -5.75 7.93
CA GLU A 413 10.21 -6.40 6.62
C GLU A 413 10.78 -5.52 5.48
N PRO A 414 12.01 -4.98 5.61
CA PRO A 414 12.59 -4.10 4.60
C PRO A 414 12.90 -4.78 3.26
N SER A 415 12.90 -6.12 3.20
CA SER A 415 13.12 -6.89 1.97
C SER A 415 11.90 -7.01 1.06
N ILE A 416 10.74 -6.47 1.46
CA ILE A 416 9.48 -6.60 0.71
C ILE A 416 9.64 -6.14 -0.75
N GLY A 417 9.27 -7.03 -1.69
CA GLY A 417 9.25 -6.74 -3.14
C GLY A 417 10.65 -6.49 -3.73
N LEU A 418 11.71 -6.91 -3.03
CA LEU A 418 13.08 -6.88 -3.55
C LEU A 418 13.40 -8.13 -4.35
N HIS A 419 13.97 -7.91 -5.54
CA HIS A 419 14.66 -8.97 -6.26
C HIS A 419 15.94 -9.36 -5.49
N PRO A 420 16.38 -10.62 -5.48
CA PRO A 420 17.61 -11.05 -4.80
C PRO A 420 18.85 -10.17 -5.09
N ASP A 421 18.98 -9.67 -6.31
CA ASP A 421 20.04 -8.73 -6.72
C ASP A 421 20.11 -7.46 -5.84
N ASN A 422 18.97 -6.98 -5.35
CA ASN A 422 18.88 -5.77 -4.53
C ASN A 422 19.14 -6.01 -3.03
N ILE A 423 19.18 -7.27 -2.57
CA ILE A 423 19.45 -7.60 -1.16
C ILE A 423 20.84 -7.15 -0.74
N THR A 424 21.84 -7.30 -1.62
CA THR A 424 23.21 -6.85 -1.35
C THR A 424 23.27 -5.34 -1.08
N GLY A 425 22.57 -4.52 -1.86
CA GLY A 425 22.49 -3.08 -1.63
C GLY A 425 21.86 -2.74 -0.27
N LEU A 426 20.75 -3.42 0.07
CA LEU A 426 20.09 -3.26 1.37
C LEU A 426 21.03 -3.64 2.54
N LEU A 427 21.78 -4.72 2.43
CA LEU A 427 22.75 -5.14 3.44
C LEU A 427 23.90 -4.14 3.60
N ASN A 428 24.37 -3.51 2.52
CA ASN A 428 25.36 -2.44 2.60
C ASN A 428 24.82 -1.25 3.40
N VAL A 429 23.57 -0.87 3.18
CA VAL A 429 22.87 0.16 3.94
C VAL A 429 22.81 -0.19 5.42
N PHE A 430 22.54 -1.44 5.79
CA PHE A 430 22.52 -1.89 7.18
C PHE A 430 23.90 -1.79 7.84
N LYS A 431 24.94 -2.23 7.12
CA LYS A 431 26.34 -2.14 7.58
C LYS A 431 26.76 -0.68 7.78
N GLU A 432 26.37 0.22 6.89
CA GLU A 432 26.65 1.66 7.00
C GLU A 432 25.97 2.27 8.24
N LEU A 433 24.68 1.97 8.49
CA LEU A 433 23.97 2.44 9.69
C LEU A 433 24.65 2.00 10.97
N VAL A 434 25.08 0.75 11.06
CA VAL A 434 25.77 0.23 12.24
C VAL A 434 27.17 0.84 12.37
N ALA A 435 27.91 0.99 11.26
CA ALA A 435 29.24 1.62 11.25
C ALA A 435 29.23 3.08 11.70
N GLN A 436 28.11 3.79 11.52
CA GLN A 436 27.88 5.15 12.03
C GLN A 436 27.60 5.20 13.55
N GLY A 437 27.67 4.06 14.26
CA GLY A 437 27.45 3.99 15.71
C GLY A 437 25.99 3.85 16.12
N ASN A 438 25.13 3.38 15.23
CA ASN A 438 23.72 3.11 15.51
C ASN A 438 23.50 1.64 15.88
N SER A 439 22.33 1.35 16.43
CA SER A 439 21.81 -0.01 16.65
C SER A 439 20.72 -0.30 15.63
N LEU A 440 20.72 -1.48 15.04
CA LEU A 440 19.76 -1.86 14.01
C LEU A 440 19.00 -3.14 14.41
N VAL A 441 17.69 -3.07 14.48
CA VAL A 441 16.79 -4.22 14.68
C VAL A 441 15.95 -4.41 13.42
N VAL A 442 16.04 -5.57 12.79
CA VAL A 442 15.31 -5.90 11.56
C VAL A 442 14.39 -7.09 11.82
N VAL A 443 13.12 -6.92 11.61
CA VAL A 443 12.16 -8.04 11.51
C VAL A 443 12.11 -8.45 10.06
N ASP A 444 12.58 -9.65 9.72
CA ASP A 444 12.56 -10.12 8.34
C ASP A 444 12.43 -11.65 8.27
N HIS A 445 12.06 -12.16 7.10
CA HIS A 445 11.94 -13.59 6.81
C HIS A 445 12.92 -14.05 5.73
N ASN A 446 13.62 -13.11 5.09
CA ASN A 446 14.63 -13.39 4.09
C ASN A 446 15.88 -14.00 4.73
N VAL A 447 16.20 -15.24 4.32
CA VAL A 447 17.32 -16.02 4.90
C VAL A 447 18.67 -15.34 4.68
N ASP A 448 18.88 -14.70 3.51
CA ASP A 448 20.13 -14.02 3.19
C ASP A 448 20.35 -12.79 4.09
N ILE A 449 19.27 -12.10 4.48
CA ILE A 449 19.34 -10.98 5.45
C ILE A 449 19.61 -11.48 6.87
N ILE A 450 18.85 -12.49 7.30
CA ILE A 450 18.97 -13.05 8.66
C ILE A 450 20.39 -13.60 8.90
N LYS A 451 20.98 -14.23 7.90
CA LYS A 451 22.32 -14.81 7.95
C LYS A 451 23.43 -13.77 8.13
N GLU A 452 23.25 -12.56 7.62
CA GLU A 452 24.21 -11.46 7.72
C GLU A 452 24.10 -10.65 9.03
N ALA A 453 23.14 -11.00 9.91
CA ALA A 453 22.99 -10.34 11.21
C ALA A 453 24.13 -10.71 12.16
N ASP A 454 24.50 -9.79 13.05
CA ASP A 454 25.43 -10.08 14.15
C ASP A 454 24.78 -10.95 15.24
N TRP A 455 23.45 -10.81 15.41
CA TRP A 455 22.67 -11.49 16.44
C TRP A 455 21.25 -11.77 15.92
N ILE A 456 20.74 -12.93 16.23
CA ILE A 456 19.39 -13.35 15.86
C ILE A 456 18.57 -13.62 17.13
N ILE A 457 17.33 -13.15 17.13
CA ILE A 457 16.33 -13.46 18.15
C ILE A 457 15.20 -14.21 17.44
N GLU A 458 14.95 -15.45 17.82
CA GLU A 458 13.86 -16.22 17.25
C GLU A 458 12.70 -16.36 18.24
N ILE A 459 11.50 -15.94 17.81
CA ILE A 459 10.27 -15.96 18.62
C ILE A 459 9.33 -17.07 18.12
N GLY A 460 8.78 -17.83 19.06
CA GLY A 460 7.91 -18.95 18.75
C GLY A 460 7.27 -19.55 20.01
N PRO A 461 7.06 -20.89 20.06
CA PRO A 461 7.31 -21.92 19.02
C PRO A 461 6.25 -21.96 17.91
N GLY A 462 5.12 -21.29 18.09
CA GLY A 462 4.01 -21.24 17.15
C GLY A 462 3.48 -19.83 16.96
N SER A 463 2.23 -19.72 16.51
CA SER A 463 1.51 -18.46 16.27
C SER A 463 0.43 -18.23 17.32
N GLY A 464 0.05 -16.97 17.55
CA GLY A 464 -1.00 -16.61 18.52
C GLY A 464 -0.65 -17.02 19.94
N GLU A 465 -1.56 -17.71 20.63
CA GLU A 465 -1.35 -18.19 22.03
C GLU A 465 -0.20 -19.20 22.17
N LYS A 466 0.13 -19.93 21.09
CA LYS A 466 1.27 -20.85 21.04
C LYS A 466 2.60 -20.16 20.71
N GLY A 467 2.57 -18.84 20.45
CA GLY A 467 3.75 -18.00 20.26
C GLY A 467 4.16 -17.26 21.52
N GLY A 468 4.91 -16.19 21.34
CA GLY A 468 5.23 -15.22 22.38
C GLY A 468 6.38 -15.58 23.32
N GLU A 469 7.14 -16.64 23.03
CA GLU A 469 8.32 -17.06 23.80
C GLU A 469 9.59 -16.84 22.97
N ILE A 470 10.70 -16.56 23.64
CA ILE A 470 12.01 -16.58 23.00
C ILE A 470 12.43 -18.05 22.84
N LEU A 471 12.49 -18.53 21.59
CA LEU A 471 12.93 -19.89 21.31
C LEU A 471 14.44 -20.06 21.48
N THR A 472 15.16 -19.12 20.89
CA THR A 472 16.62 -19.09 20.92
C THR A 472 17.11 -17.70 20.53
N GLU A 473 18.31 -17.35 21.00
CA GLU A 473 19.03 -16.15 20.61
C GLU A 473 20.51 -16.45 20.49
N GLY A 474 21.22 -15.75 19.63
CA GLY A 474 22.63 -15.96 19.40
C GLY A 474 23.11 -15.50 18.03
N THR A 475 24.37 -15.80 17.73
CA THR A 475 24.92 -15.59 16.38
C THR A 475 24.25 -16.49 15.34
N PRO A 476 24.29 -16.16 14.05
CA PRO A 476 23.71 -17.01 12.99
C PRO A 476 24.17 -18.47 13.04
N SER A 477 25.48 -18.71 13.35
CA SER A 477 25.99 -20.07 13.50
C SER A 477 25.35 -20.83 14.67
N GLN A 478 25.22 -20.16 15.83
CA GLN A 478 24.60 -20.77 17.02
C GLN A 478 23.12 -21.11 16.77
N ILE A 479 22.39 -20.25 16.02
CA ILE A 479 20.98 -20.48 15.64
C ILE A 479 20.88 -21.62 14.64
N ALA A 480 21.77 -21.68 13.65
CA ALA A 480 21.80 -22.74 12.64
C ALA A 480 21.91 -24.14 13.24
N ASP A 481 22.72 -24.26 14.30
CA ASP A 481 22.99 -25.54 14.98
C ASP A 481 21.98 -25.85 16.11
N ASN A 482 21.07 -24.92 16.43
CA ASN A 482 20.14 -25.10 17.53
C ASN A 482 18.91 -25.94 17.10
N PRO A 483 18.67 -27.14 17.69
CA PRO A 483 17.55 -27.98 17.28
C PRO A 483 16.15 -27.42 17.59
N ARG A 484 16.06 -26.40 18.45
CA ARG A 484 14.80 -25.67 18.72
C ARG A 484 14.47 -24.64 17.65
N SER A 485 15.47 -24.21 16.88
CA SER A 485 15.31 -23.18 15.87
C SER A 485 14.45 -23.68 14.70
N LYS A 486 13.51 -22.84 14.27
CA LYS A 486 12.69 -23.07 13.07
C LYS A 486 13.34 -22.52 11.81
N ILE A 487 14.16 -21.44 11.96
CA ILE A 487 14.93 -20.86 10.87
C ILE A 487 16.27 -21.58 10.65
N GLY A 488 16.81 -22.26 11.66
CA GLY A 488 18.10 -22.96 11.61
C GLY A 488 18.31 -23.84 10.39
N PRO A 489 17.37 -24.74 10.01
CA PRO A 489 17.49 -25.56 8.81
C PRO A 489 17.64 -24.80 7.51
N TYR A 490 17.21 -23.55 7.45
CA TYR A 490 17.39 -22.67 6.31
C TYR A 490 18.74 -21.95 6.35
N LEU A 491 19.24 -21.62 7.54
CA LEU A 491 20.57 -21.00 7.72
C LEU A 491 21.72 -21.97 7.42
N ASN A 492 21.57 -23.24 7.74
CA ASN A 492 22.54 -24.29 7.44
C ASN A 492 22.25 -25.08 6.15
N TRP A 493 21.25 -24.62 5.37
CA TRP A 493 20.90 -25.17 4.06
C TRP A 493 20.45 -26.66 4.06
N THR A 494 19.91 -27.13 5.18
CA THR A 494 19.41 -28.53 5.32
C THR A 494 17.90 -28.66 5.12
N ALA A 495 17.20 -27.54 4.93
CA ALA A 495 15.75 -27.56 4.71
C ALA A 495 15.37 -28.17 3.36
N VAL A 496 14.25 -28.90 3.31
CA VAL A 496 13.71 -29.43 2.06
C VAL A 496 12.91 -28.34 1.34
N LEU A 497 13.39 -27.93 0.16
CA LEU A 497 12.76 -26.88 -0.65
C LEU A 497 11.51 -27.35 -1.38
N LYS A 498 11.54 -28.55 -2.01
CA LYS A 498 10.39 -29.11 -2.70
C LYS A 498 9.28 -29.47 -1.72
N SER A 499 8.15 -28.80 -1.81
CA SER A 499 7.03 -28.97 -0.88
C SER A 499 5.71 -29.35 -1.57
N ARG A 500 5.69 -29.43 -2.92
CA ARG A 500 4.54 -29.88 -3.70
C ARG A 500 4.98 -30.69 -4.93
N PRO A 501 4.09 -31.55 -5.50
CA PRO A 501 4.34 -32.18 -6.79
C PRO A 501 4.33 -31.12 -7.89
N ILE A 502 5.33 -31.18 -8.77
CA ILE A 502 5.40 -30.33 -9.97
C ILE A 502 4.86 -31.14 -11.14
N ALA A 503 3.97 -30.56 -11.93
CA ALA A 503 3.43 -31.23 -13.10
C ALA A 503 4.52 -31.38 -14.18
N ASN A 504 4.75 -32.64 -14.60
CA ASN A 504 5.75 -32.94 -15.63
C ASN A 504 5.12 -33.03 -17.03
N GLU A 505 3.80 -33.14 -17.14
CA GLU A 505 3.10 -33.23 -18.42
C GLU A 505 2.77 -31.85 -18.97
N PRO A 506 2.85 -31.63 -20.30
CA PRO A 506 2.38 -30.41 -20.93
C PRO A 506 0.94 -30.10 -20.54
N ALA A 507 0.62 -28.83 -20.39
CA ALA A 507 -0.75 -28.41 -20.16
C ALA A 507 -1.61 -28.68 -21.41
N SER A 508 -2.86 -29.10 -21.19
CA SER A 508 -3.80 -29.34 -22.28
C SER A 508 -4.30 -28.07 -22.96
N GLN A 509 -4.22 -26.94 -22.26
CA GLN A 509 -4.66 -25.62 -22.72
C GLN A 509 -3.73 -24.54 -22.19
N GLU A 510 -3.68 -23.42 -22.90
CA GLU A 510 -2.85 -22.27 -22.55
C GLU A 510 -3.64 -20.96 -22.73
N ILE A 511 -3.28 -19.97 -21.95
CA ILE A 511 -3.67 -18.58 -22.15
C ILE A 511 -2.60 -17.95 -23.04
N THR A 512 -2.95 -17.57 -24.26
CA THR A 512 -2.04 -16.83 -25.15
C THR A 512 -2.43 -15.37 -25.21
N PHE A 513 -1.45 -14.49 -25.14
CA PHE A 513 -1.68 -13.04 -25.11
C PHE A 513 -0.61 -12.27 -25.87
N GLU A 514 -1.03 -11.07 -26.33
CA GLU A 514 -0.16 -10.08 -26.94
C GLU A 514 -0.50 -8.71 -26.39
N VAL A 515 0.47 -8.07 -25.72
CA VAL A 515 0.33 -6.74 -25.11
C VAL A 515 1.29 -5.79 -25.84
N LYS A 516 0.73 -4.74 -26.42
CA LYS A 516 1.47 -3.66 -27.07
C LYS A 516 2.00 -2.63 -26.08
N ASP A 517 2.45 -1.48 -26.58
CA ASP A 517 3.00 -0.40 -25.78
C ASP A 517 2.09 -0.01 -24.62
N TYR A 518 2.56 -0.29 -23.39
CA TYR A 518 1.90 0.10 -22.16
C TYR A 518 2.94 0.28 -21.04
N TYR A 519 3.15 1.52 -20.61
CA TYR A 519 4.27 1.89 -19.72
C TYR A 519 5.62 1.41 -20.31
N ASN A 520 6.30 0.49 -19.62
CA ASN A 520 7.55 -0.08 -20.10
C ASN A 520 7.39 -1.36 -20.93
N LEU A 521 6.17 -1.93 -21.02
CA LEU A 521 5.90 -3.09 -21.88
C LEU A 521 5.94 -2.69 -23.35
N LYS A 522 6.63 -3.49 -24.18
CA LYS A 522 6.75 -3.26 -25.63
C LYS A 522 6.61 -4.58 -26.36
N ASP A 523 5.50 -4.74 -27.08
CA ASP A 523 5.19 -5.92 -27.91
C ASP A 523 5.48 -7.25 -27.19
N VAL A 524 4.90 -7.40 -25.98
CA VAL A 524 5.09 -8.58 -25.15
C VAL A 524 4.13 -9.67 -25.58
N GLN A 525 4.66 -10.81 -26.02
CA GLN A 525 3.89 -12.01 -26.34
C GLN A 525 4.28 -13.12 -25.37
N GLY A 526 3.29 -13.92 -24.93
CA GLY A 526 3.55 -14.99 -23.98
C GLY A 526 2.43 -16.00 -23.92
N GLU A 527 2.74 -17.11 -23.23
CA GLU A 527 1.88 -18.24 -23.00
C GLU A 527 1.88 -18.58 -21.50
N ILE A 528 0.72 -18.89 -20.95
CA ILE A 528 0.56 -19.31 -19.57
C ILE A 528 -0.26 -20.58 -19.54
N PRO A 529 0.29 -21.70 -19.02
CA PRO A 529 -0.40 -22.98 -18.99
C PRO A 529 -1.59 -22.95 -18.03
N VAL A 530 -2.72 -23.50 -18.47
CA VAL A 530 -3.94 -23.62 -17.68
C VAL A 530 -3.81 -24.81 -16.70
N ASN A 531 -4.48 -24.71 -15.56
CA ASN A 531 -4.43 -25.69 -14.47
C ASN A 531 -3.01 -25.97 -13.96
N ARG A 532 -2.20 -24.93 -13.88
CA ARG A 532 -0.82 -24.93 -13.39
C ARG A 532 -0.58 -23.73 -12.47
N LEU A 533 0.45 -23.83 -11.64
CA LEU A 533 1.01 -22.71 -10.89
C LEU A 533 2.11 -22.04 -11.72
N THR A 534 1.84 -20.83 -12.18
CA THR A 534 2.79 -20.01 -12.93
C THR A 534 3.35 -18.91 -12.05
N ALA A 535 4.67 -18.85 -11.90
CA ALA A 535 5.37 -17.76 -11.24
C ALA A 535 5.76 -16.67 -12.26
N ILE A 536 5.30 -15.44 -12.04
CA ILE A 536 5.73 -14.25 -12.78
C ILE A 536 6.83 -13.58 -11.97
N THR A 537 8.04 -13.61 -12.51
CA THR A 537 9.26 -13.17 -11.84
C THR A 537 9.92 -12.01 -12.58
N GLY A 538 11.03 -11.52 -12.09
CA GLY A 538 11.82 -10.47 -12.73
C GLY A 538 12.10 -9.29 -11.82
N PHE A 539 12.98 -8.42 -12.28
CA PHE A 539 13.46 -7.27 -11.54
C PHE A 539 12.31 -6.35 -11.07
N SER A 540 12.54 -5.60 -9.98
CA SER A 540 11.57 -4.60 -9.53
C SER A 540 11.41 -3.53 -10.63
N GLY A 541 10.16 -3.18 -10.98
CA GLY A 541 9.89 -2.26 -12.11
C GLY A 541 10.04 -2.88 -13.51
N ALA A 542 10.21 -4.20 -13.66
CA ALA A 542 10.28 -4.87 -14.97
C ALA A 542 8.94 -4.94 -15.73
N GLY A 543 7.83 -4.55 -15.09
CA GLY A 543 6.51 -4.52 -15.72
C GLY A 543 5.59 -5.70 -15.37
N LYS A 544 5.92 -6.50 -14.35
CA LYS A 544 5.11 -7.66 -13.89
C LYS A 544 3.64 -7.29 -13.60
N THR A 545 3.43 -6.27 -12.79
CA THR A 545 2.10 -5.78 -12.40
C THR A 545 1.35 -5.25 -13.62
N SER A 546 2.01 -4.48 -14.49
CA SER A 546 1.43 -3.92 -15.71
C SER A 546 1.01 -5.00 -16.70
N LEU A 547 1.79 -6.10 -16.82
CA LEU A 547 1.46 -7.23 -17.66
C LEU A 547 0.25 -8.00 -17.12
N ILE A 548 0.27 -8.36 -15.82
CA ILE A 548 -0.73 -9.26 -15.26
C ILE A 548 -1.96 -8.50 -14.77
N LEU A 549 -1.81 -7.53 -13.84
CA LEU A 549 -2.95 -6.88 -13.19
C LEU A 549 -3.59 -5.79 -14.04
N ASP A 550 -2.78 -5.03 -14.81
CA ASP A 550 -3.30 -3.92 -15.61
C ASP A 550 -3.70 -4.35 -17.04
N SER A 551 -3.18 -5.47 -17.56
CA SER A 551 -3.44 -5.90 -18.94
C SER A 551 -4.18 -7.25 -19.00
N LEU A 552 -3.61 -8.34 -18.49
CA LEU A 552 -4.17 -9.68 -18.66
C LEU A 552 -5.48 -9.88 -17.89
N VAL A 553 -5.53 -9.48 -16.62
CA VAL A 553 -6.73 -9.61 -15.78
C VAL A 553 -7.93 -8.86 -16.38
N PRO A 554 -7.83 -7.55 -16.72
CA PRO A 554 -8.92 -6.84 -17.38
C PRO A 554 -9.30 -7.43 -18.75
N ALA A 555 -8.34 -7.97 -19.49
CA ALA A 555 -8.60 -8.58 -20.79
C ALA A 555 -9.39 -9.88 -20.68
N ILE A 556 -9.09 -10.75 -19.70
CA ILE A 556 -9.89 -11.96 -19.43
C ILE A 556 -11.31 -11.60 -19.01
N HIS A 557 -11.48 -10.59 -18.13
CA HIS A 557 -12.81 -10.09 -17.78
C HIS A 557 -13.58 -9.56 -18.99
N ALA A 558 -12.93 -8.81 -19.88
CA ALA A 558 -13.52 -8.27 -21.08
C ALA A 558 -13.96 -9.40 -22.05
N GLN A 559 -13.09 -10.41 -22.25
CA GLN A 559 -13.40 -11.58 -23.08
C GLN A 559 -14.60 -12.37 -22.49
N ALA A 560 -14.59 -12.64 -21.19
CA ALA A 560 -15.67 -13.36 -20.50
C ALA A 560 -17.02 -12.62 -20.57
N SER A 561 -17.00 -11.28 -20.50
CA SER A 561 -18.19 -10.43 -20.57
C SER A 561 -18.60 -10.04 -22.00
N GLY A 562 -17.85 -10.46 -23.03
CA GLY A 562 -18.08 -10.07 -24.41
C GLY A 562 -17.89 -8.58 -24.70
N THR A 563 -17.13 -7.87 -23.88
CA THR A 563 -16.80 -6.45 -24.03
C THR A 563 -15.47 -6.25 -24.77
N LYS A 564 -15.18 -5.01 -25.18
CA LYS A 564 -13.94 -4.68 -25.89
C LYS A 564 -12.73 -4.89 -24.99
N LEU A 565 -11.67 -5.51 -25.53
CA LEU A 565 -10.40 -5.67 -24.85
C LEU A 565 -9.77 -4.31 -24.48
N PRO A 566 -8.99 -4.24 -23.39
CA PRO A 566 -8.19 -3.06 -23.07
C PRO A 566 -7.31 -2.63 -24.24
N SER A 567 -7.11 -1.34 -24.42
CA SER A 567 -6.42 -0.77 -25.60
C SER A 567 -5.00 -1.28 -25.81
N GLN A 568 -4.32 -1.66 -24.73
CA GLN A 568 -2.96 -2.21 -24.78
C GLN A 568 -2.92 -3.71 -25.15
N VAL A 569 -4.04 -4.43 -25.09
CA VAL A 569 -4.09 -5.87 -25.41
C VAL A 569 -4.60 -6.04 -26.83
N SER A 570 -3.73 -6.47 -27.72
CA SER A 570 -4.08 -6.70 -29.14
C SER A 570 -4.68 -8.08 -29.39
N LYS A 571 -4.29 -9.09 -28.59
CA LYS A 571 -4.77 -10.45 -28.72
C LYS A 571 -4.86 -11.11 -27.37
N LEU A 572 -5.95 -11.85 -27.15
CA LEU A 572 -6.12 -12.75 -26.01
C LEU A 572 -6.89 -13.99 -26.47
N LEU A 573 -6.40 -15.15 -26.08
CA LEU A 573 -7.14 -16.40 -26.14
C LEU A 573 -7.06 -17.06 -24.78
N SER A 574 -8.18 -17.13 -24.06
CA SER A 574 -8.24 -17.71 -22.72
C SER A 574 -9.49 -18.59 -22.59
N PRO A 575 -9.38 -19.80 -22.06
CA PRO A 575 -10.54 -20.62 -21.74
C PRO A 575 -11.20 -20.24 -20.40
N LEU A 576 -10.57 -19.31 -19.64
CA LEU A 576 -11.02 -18.93 -18.31
C LEU A 576 -12.07 -17.82 -18.37
N LYS A 577 -13.03 -17.87 -17.44
CA LYS A 577 -14.17 -16.95 -17.39
C LYS A 577 -14.20 -16.07 -16.15
N GLU A 578 -13.58 -16.51 -15.06
CA GLU A 578 -13.54 -15.80 -13.78
C GLU A 578 -12.11 -15.51 -13.37
N VAL A 579 -11.89 -14.34 -12.79
CA VAL A 579 -10.59 -13.96 -12.22
C VAL A 579 -10.77 -13.53 -10.77
N VAL A 580 -9.98 -14.12 -9.88
CA VAL A 580 -9.93 -13.81 -8.45
C VAL A 580 -8.56 -13.23 -8.14
N SER A 581 -8.48 -11.91 -7.92
CA SER A 581 -7.24 -11.26 -7.49
C SER A 581 -7.12 -11.32 -5.97
N VAL A 582 -6.02 -11.87 -5.49
CA VAL A 582 -5.69 -12.04 -4.07
C VAL A 582 -4.49 -11.16 -3.74
N ASP A 583 -4.75 -9.99 -3.22
CA ASP A 583 -3.76 -9.02 -2.80
C ASP A 583 -3.63 -8.93 -1.26
N ALA A 584 -2.58 -8.28 -0.78
CA ALA A 584 -2.34 -8.04 0.64
C ALA A 584 -3.18 -6.89 1.24
N ALA A 585 -4.12 -6.30 0.48
CA ALA A 585 -4.94 -5.21 0.98
C ALA A 585 -5.83 -5.66 2.14
N PRO A 586 -6.05 -4.80 3.15
CA PRO A 586 -6.89 -5.10 4.30
C PRO A 586 -8.32 -5.48 3.90
N ILE A 587 -8.87 -6.48 4.57
CA ILE A 587 -10.27 -6.87 4.42
C ILE A 587 -11.15 -5.94 5.25
N GLY A 588 -11.97 -5.12 4.58
CA GLY A 588 -12.86 -4.17 5.24
C GLY A 588 -12.13 -2.90 5.73
N LYS A 589 -12.91 -1.85 5.99
CA LYS A 589 -12.40 -0.52 6.38
C LYS A 589 -12.68 -0.17 7.84
N THR A 590 -13.43 -1.00 8.56
CA THR A 590 -13.88 -0.70 9.92
C THR A 590 -13.60 -1.87 10.86
N ASN A 591 -13.31 -1.57 12.12
CA ASN A 591 -13.12 -2.56 13.18
C ASN A 591 -14.36 -3.45 13.45
N ARG A 592 -15.49 -3.19 12.78
CA ARG A 592 -16.70 -4.02 12.84
C ARG A 592 -16.63 -5.26 11.95
N SER A 593 -15.72 -5.29 10.98
CA SER A 593 -15.43 -6.50 10.20
C SER A 593 -14.53 -7.40 11.01
N THR A 594 -14.93 -8.66 11.21
CA THR A 594 -14.15 -9.67 11.94
C THR A 594 -14.00 -10.93 11.13
N VAL A 595 -13.10 -11.84 11.54
CA VAL A 595 -12.94 -13.15 10.92
C VAL A 595 -14.28 -13.87 10.80
N ALA A 596 -15.07 -13.94 11.90
CA ALA A 596 -16.38 -14.58 11.90
C ALA A 596 -17.40 -13.92 10.97
N THR A 597 -17.36 -12.58 10.80
CA THR A 597 -18.29 -11.89 9.87
C THR A 597 -17.89 -12.10 8.42
N TYR A 598 -16.60 -12.19 8.13
CA TYR A 598 -16.10 -12.38 6.77
C TYR A 598 -16.37 -13.79 6.24
N THR A 599 -16.25 -14.81 7.10
CA THR A 599 -16.44 -16.24 6.78
C THR A 599 -17.90 -16.71 6.93
N SER A 600 -18.85 -15.80 7.15
CA SER A 600 -20.27 -16.13 7.39
C SER A 600 -20.55 -17.01 8.62
N ILE A 601 -19.55 -17.33 9.44
CA ILE A 601 -19.70 -17.99 10.74
C ILE A 601 -20.68 -17.20 11.60
N MET A 602 -20.55 -15.86 11.60
CA MET A 602 -21.40 -14.96 12.40
C MET A 602 -22.88 -15.09 12.06
N ASP A 603 -23.25 -15.34 10.82
CA ASP A 603 -24.66 -15.49 10.41
C ASP A 603 -25.28 -16.78 10.99
N ASN A 604 -24.47 -17.84 11.07
CA ASN A 604 -24.86 -19.10 11.71
C ASN A 604 -24.97 -18.94 13.24
N LEU A 605 -24.02 -18.24 13.86
CA LEU A 605 -24.06 -17.94 15.30
C LEU A 605 -25.31 -17.14 15.69
N ARG A 606 -25.66 -16.10 14.92
CA ARG A 606 -26.88 -15.30 15.18
C ARG A 606 -28.13 -16.17 15.17
N LYS A 607 -28.25 -17.10 14.24
CA LYS A 607 -29.39 -18.03 14.16
C LYS A 607 -29.38 -19.01 15.31
N LEU A 608 -28.22 -19.52 15.71
CA LEU A 608 -28.06 -20.44 16.83
C LEU A 608 -28.45 -19.82 18.16
N PHE A 609 -28.03 -18.57 18.41
CA PHE A 609 -28.40 -17.85 19.65
C PHE A 609 -29.85 -17.44 19.69
N ALA A 610 -30.43 -17.01 18.57
CA ALA A 610 -31.85 -16.69 18.47
C ALA A 610 -32.78 -17.91 18.70
N ALA A 611 -32.26 -19.11 18.50
CA ALA A 611 -33.00 -20.36 18.74
C ALA A 611 -33.03 -20.78 20.23
N GLN A 612 -32.24 -20.16 21.14
CA GLN A 612 -32.13 -20.51 22.55
C GLN A 612 -33.41 -20.16 23.34
N PRO A 613 -33.75 -20.90 24.40
CA PRO A 613 -34.96 -20.67 25.19
C PRO A 613 -35.11 -19.22 25.66
N LEU A 614 -34.08 -18.66 26.31
CA LEU A 614 -34.10 -17.30 26.81
C LEU A 614 -34.26 -16.25 25.69
N ALA A 615 -33.70 -16.50 24.53
CA ALA A 615 -33.84 -15.60 23.37
C ALA A 615 -35.28 -15.62 22.82
N LYS A 616 -35.94 -16.77 22.84
CA LYS A 616 -37.37 -16.92 22.46
C LYS A 616 -38.30 -16.24 23.46
N GLU A 617 -38.01 -16.42 24.73
CA GLU A 617 -38.78 -15.79 25.83
C GLU A 617 -38.70 -14.27 25.75
N GLU A 618 -37.52 -13.71 25.53
CA GLU A 618 -37.27 -12.29 25.39
C GLU A 618 -37.51 -11.75 23.95
N HIS A 619 -38.06 -12.57 23.05
CA HIS A 619 -38.35 -12.22 21.66
C HIS A 619 -37.14 -11.69 20.88
N TYR A 620 -35.91 -12.17 21.17
CA TYR A 620 -34.70 -11.77 20.48
C TYR A 620 -34.59 -12.45 19.11
N THR A 621 -34.61 -11.64 18.05
CA THR A 621 -34.40 -12.10 16.69
C THR A 621 -32.89 -12.21 16.41
N PRO A 622 -32.44 -12.85 15.31
CA PRO A 622 -31.02 -12.90 14.93
C PRO A 622 -30.34 -11.53 14.87
N SER A 623 -31.07 -10.44 14.65
CA SER A 623 -30.55 -9.08 14.63
C SER A 623 -30.08 -8.57 16.00
N TYR A 624 -30.62 -9.08 17.10
CA TYR A 624 -30.13 -8.79 18.45
C TYR A 624 -28.72 -9.32 18.70
N PHE A 625 -28.33 -10.40 18.02
CA PHE A 625 -27.02 -11.00 18.12
C PHE A 625 -26.04 -10.41 17.10
N SER A 626 -26.31 -9.20 16.61
CA SER A 626 -25.44 -8.45 15.70
C SER A 626 -25.00 -7.13 16.34
N TYR A 627 -23.72 -6.98 16.62
CA TYR A 627 -23.16 -5.69 17.08
C TYR A 627 -23.17 -4.59 16.01
N ASN A 628 -23.59 -4.90 14.76
CA ASN A 628 -23.81 -3.91 13.71
C ASN A 628 -25.20 -3.28 13.75
N ASN A 629 -26.11 -3.85 14.54
CA ASN A 629 -27.49 -3.37 14.75
C ASN A 629 -27.62 -2.71 16.13
N LYS A 630 -28.38 -1.63 16.21
CA LYS A 630 -28.62 -0.90 17.47
C LYS A 630 -29.09 -1.79 18.63
N GLN A 631 -29.88 -2.83 18.36
CA GLN A 631 -30.45 -3.74 19.34
C GLN A 631 -29.37 -4.60 20.02
N GLY A 632 -28.34 -5.05 19.30
CA GLY A 632 -27.26 -5.88 19.85
C GLY A 632 -26.00 -5.10 20.22
N ALA A 633 -25.83 -3.92 19.69
CA ALA A 633 -24.64 -3.12 19.87
C ALA A 633 -24.52 -2.51 21.27
N CYS A 634 -23.30 -2.40 21.76
CA CYS A 634 -23.04 -1.60 22.96
C CYS A 634 -23.45 -0.14 22.71
N PRO A 635 -24.26 0.48 23.58
CA PRO A 635 -24.77 1.83 23.38
C PRO A 635 -23.65 2.90 23.33
N THR A 636 -22.55 2.70 24.05
CA THR A 636 -21.44 3.65 24.13
C THR A 636 -20.57 3.66 22.85
N CYS A 637 -20.14 2.49 22.37
CA CYS A 637 -19.28 2.40 21.20
C CYS A 637 -20.00 2.06 19.89
N GLY A 638 -21.32 1.87 19.93
CA GLY A 638 -22.13 1.52 18.75
C GLY A 638 -21.66 0.23 18.07
N GLY A 639 -21.07 -0.72 18.80
CA GLY A 639 -20.56 -1.99 18.26
C GLY A 639 -19.13 -1.94 17.73
N ALA A 640 -18.41 -0.84 17.91
CA ALA A 640 -17.01 -0.74 17.49
C ALA A 640 -16.03 -1.47 18.43
N GLY A 641 -16.40 -1.63 19.70
CA GLY A 641 -15.53 -2.20 20.75
C GLY A 641 -14.53 -1.20 21.32
N VAL A 642 -14.30 -0.10 20.61
CA VAL A 642 -13.42 1.01 21.01
C VAL A 642 -14.18 2.32 20.96
N VAL A 643 -13.75 3.30 21.73
CA VAL A 643 -14.17 4.69 21.65
C VAL A 643 -13.00 5.52 21.14
N THR A 644 -13.28 6.38 20.19
CA THR A 644 -12.31 7.34 19.68
C THR A 644 -12.41 8.58 20.54
N LEU A 645 -11.33 8.93 21.22
CA LEU A 645 -11.21 10.18 21.96
C LEU A 645 -10.69 11.23 20.98
N ASP A 646 -11.57 12.16 20.59
CA ASP A 646 -11.21 13.37 19.89
C ASP A 646 -10.53 14.32 20.89
N ILE A 647 -9.21 14.33 20.92
CA ILE A 647 -8.43 15.25 21.71
C ILE A 647 -8.03 16.36 20.75
N GLN A 648 -8.69 17.51 20.83
CA GLN A 648 -8.36 18.70 20.01
C GLN A 648 -6.84 18.86 19.91
N PHE A 649 -6.32 18.89 18.66
CA PHE A 649 -4.90 19.00 18.31
C PHE A 649 -4.03 17.73 18.45
N LEU A 650 -4.60 16.57 18.82
CA LEU A 650 -3.90 15.28 18.81
C LEU A 650 -4.60 14.32 17.83
N PRO A 651 -3.89 13.37 17.23
CA PRO A 651 -4.55 12.33 16.45
C PRO A 651 -5.50 11.53 17.34
N ASP A 652 -6.63 11.11 16.76
CA ASP A 652 -7.65 10.30 17.44
C ASP A 652 -7.04 9.11 18.19
N MET A 653 -7.21 9.06 19.50
CA MET A 653 -6.83 7.89 20.31
C MET A 653 -8.00 6.91 20.38
N GLN A 654 -7.76 5.67 19.99
CA GLN A 654 -8.71 4.58 20.21
C GLN A 654 -8.43 3.93 21.55
N GLN A 655 -9.43 3.95 22.44
CA GLN A 655 -9.40 3.27 23.73
C GLN A 655 -10.45 2.18 23.76
N THR A 656 -10.15 1.05 24.42
CA THR A 656 -11.14 0.00 24.65
C THR A 656 -12.36 0.59 25.33
N CYS A 657 -13.55 0.27 24.80
CA CYS A 657 -14.81 0.83 25.32
C CYS A 657 -14.99 0.46 26.80
N PRO A 658 -15.09 1.42 27.70
CA PRO A 658 -15.21 1.15 29.16
C PRO A 658 -16.52 0.44 29.53
N THR A 659 -17.58 0.60 28.73
CA THR A 659 -18.89 0.01 28.98
C THR A 659 -18.94 -1.47 28.62
N CYS A 660 -18.39 -1.87 27.49
CA CYS A 660 -18.44 -3.25 27.01
C CYS A 660 -17.10 -4.00 27.13
N GLY A 661 -16.04 -3.35 27.61
CA GLY A 661 -14.72 -3.97 27.71
C GLY A 661 -14.20 -4.56 26.40
N GLY A 662 -14.52 -3.94 25.26
CA GLY A 662 -14.13 -4.44 23.93
C GLY A 662 -15.08 -5.49 23.33
N SER A 663 -16.07 -6.01 24.06
CA SER A 663 -16.97 -7.08 23.60
C SER A 663 -17.88 -6.69 22.43
N ARG A 664 -18.09 -5.39 22.19
CA ARG A 664 -18.95 -4.78 21.14
C ARG A 664 -20.45 -4.91 21.41
N TYR A 665 -20.88 -5.83 22.29
CA TYR A 665 -22.27 -6.14 22.56
C TYR A 665 -22.82 -5.40 23.80
N ASN A 666 -24.12 -5.23 23.84
CA ASN A 666 -24.80 -4.84 25.07
C ASN A 666 -24.77 -6.00 26.09
N LYS A 667 -25.05 -5.70 27.35
CA LYS A 667 -25.00 -6.70 28.44
C LYS A 667 -26.12 -7.74 28.36
N GLU A 668 -27.30 -7.38 27.82
CA GLU A 668 -28.45 -8.26 27.74
C GLU A 668 -28.21 -9.43 26.78
N VAL A 669 -27.62 -9.16 25.60
CA VAL A 669 -27.28 -10.18 24.63
C VAL A 669 -26.32 -11.24 25.21
N GLN A 670 -25.43 -10.83 26.12
CA GLN A 670 -24.46 -11.72 26.74
C GLN A 670 -25.07 -12.71 27.75
N LYS A 671 -26.31 -12.48 28.22
CA LYS A 671 -27.04 -13.39 29.12
C LYS A 671 -27.47 -14.67 28.41
N VAL A 672 -27.72 -14.61 27.09
CA VAL A 672 -28.10 -15.78 26.30
C VAL A 672 -26.87 -16.68 26.15
N LYS A 673 -27.01 -17.95 26.50
CA LYS A 673 -25.96 -18.96 26.46
C LYS A 673 -26.35 -20.10 25.53
N TRP A 674 -25.33 -20.59 24.80
CA TRP A 674 -25.38 -21.83 24.04
C TRP A 674 -24.25 -22.74 24.55
N GLN A 675 -24.61 -23.95 25.05
CA GLN A 675 -23.63 -24.87 25.67
C GLN A 675 -22.76 -24.19 26.76
N GLY A 676 -23.33 -23.25 27.51
CA GLY A 676 -22.61 -22.50 28.54
C GLY A 676 -21.85 -21.25 28.07
N TYR A 677 -21.65 -21.07 26.76
CA TYR A 677 -20.93 -19.94 26.18
C TYR A 677 -21.86 -18.80 25.78
N SER A 678 -21.51 -17.57 26.06
CA SER A 678 -22.13 -16.41 25.42
C SER A 678 -21.55 -16.22 24.02
N ILE A 679 -22.21 -15.41 23.16
CA ILE A 679 -21.68 -15.05 21.86
C ILE A 679 -20.31 -14.36 21.95
N VAL A 680 -20.07 -13.61 23.03
CA VAL A 680 -18.78 -12.94 23.29
C VAL A 680 -17.68 -13.94 23.63
N ASP A 681 -18.01 -14.98 24.45
CA ASP A 681 -17.08 -16.04 24.80
C ASP A 681 -16.64 -16.80 23.54
N LEU A 682 -17.58 -17.11 22.65
CA LEU A 682 -17.28 -17.78 21.38
C LEU A 682 -16.41 -16.92 20.43
N LEU A 683 -16.62 -15.62 20.39
CA LEU A 683 -15.81 -14.72 19.58
C LEU A 683 -14.37 -14.55 20.10
N LYS A 684 -14.13 -14.85 21.37
CA LYS A 684 -12.77 -14.87 21.96
C LYS A 684 -12.01 -16.16 21.66
N LEU A 685 -12.69 -17.23 21.25
CA LEU A 685 -12.00 -18.47 20.87
C LEU A 685 -11.17 -18.27 19.61
N ASP A 686 -10.00 -18.88 19.55
CA ASP A 686 -9.32 -19.08 18.30
C ASP A 686 -10.05 -20.16 17.45
N VAL A 687 -9.73 -20.21 16.16
CA VAL A 687 -10.38 -21.13 15.19
C VAL A 687 -10.23 -22.59 15.66
N ARG A 688 -9.07 -23.01 16.18
CA ARG A 688 -8.82 -24.40 16.61
C ARG A 688 -9.62 -24.76 17.86
N ALA A 689 -9.67 -23.86 18.83
CA ALA A 689 -10.51 -24.05 20.01
C ALA A 689 -12.00 -24.10 19.60
N ALA A 690 -12.43 -23.22 18.70
CA ALA A 690 -13.79 -23.19 18.21
C ALA A 690 -14.18 -24.49 17.46
N MET A 691 -13.26 -25.14 16.74
CA MET A 691 -13.52 -26.44 16.05
C MET A 691 -14.03 -27.50 17.01
N SER A 692 -13.49 -27.57 18.23
CA SER A 692 -13.95 -28.55 19.24
C SER A 692 -15.34 -28.23 19.76
N VAL A 693 -15.68 -26.94 19.94
CA VAL A 693 -16.98 -26.46 20.43
C VAL A 693 -18.08 -26.63 19.37
N PHE A 694 -17.79 -26.37 18.11
CA PHE A 694 -18.76 -26.41 17.00
C PHE A 694 -18.81 -27.73 16.25
N LYS A 695 -18.24 -28.82 16.79
CA LYS A 695 -18.20 -30.13 16.14
C LYS A 695 -19.58 -30.63 15.67
N GLU A 696 -20.63 -30.33 16.41
CA GLU A 696 -22.02 -30.69 16.10
C GLU A 696 -22.77 -29.68 15.21
N VAL A 697 -22.11 -28.60 14.78
CA VAL A 697 -22.71 -27.57 13.91
C VAL A 697 -22.01 -27.60 12.54
N PRO A 698 -22.44 -28.47 11.59
CA PRO A 698 -21.67 -28.78 10.39
C PRO A 698 -21.28 -27.58 9.54
N LYS A 699 -22.17 -26.56 9.44
CA LYS A 699 -21.90 -25.34 8.68
C LYS A 699 -20.78 -24.50 9.27
N VAL A 700 -20.70 -24.42 10.59
CA VAL A 700 -19.64 -23.68 11.28
C VAL A 700 -18.36 -24.51 11.31
N ALA A 701 -18.44 -25.80 11.60
CA ALA A 701 -17.30 -26.71 11.63
C ALA A 701 -16.53 -26.71 10.31
N ARG A 702 -17.25 -26.71 9.17
CA ARG A 702 -16.64 -26.66 7.83
C ARG A 702 -15.85 -25.37 7.59
N GLU A 703 -16.43 -24.21 7.93
CA GLU A 703 -15.74 -22.92 7.78
C GLU A 703 -14.50 -22.83 8.68
N LEU A 704 -14.59 -23.36 9.91
CA LEU A 704 -13.48 -23.42 10.84
C LEU A 704 -12.36 -24.33 10.32
N GLN A 705 -12.70 -25.48 9.75
CA GLN A 705 -11.76 -26.40 9.14
C GLN A 705 -11.00 -25.72 8.00
N LEU A 706 -11.70 -25.02 7.10
CA LEU A 706 -11.06 -24.27 6.01
C LEU A 706 -10.12 -23.18 6.51
N LEU A 707 -10.48 -22.48 7.59
CA LEU A 707 -9.60 -21.51 8.23
C LEU A 707 -8.32 -22.15 8.78
N ASP A 708 -8.43 -23.35 9.38
CA ASP A 708 -7.23 -24.06 9.89
C ASP A 708 -6.37 -24.62 8.72
N GLU A 709 -6.98 -25.15 7.66
CA GLU A 709 -6.30 -25.62 6.45
C GLU A 709 -5.47 -24.53 5.77
N VAL A 710 -5.95 -23.28 5.74
CA VAL A 710 -5.16 -22.15 5.21
C VAL A 710 -4.15 -21.58 6.22
N GLY A 711 -3.95 -22.26 7.36
CA GLY A 711 -2.99 -21.87 8.39
C GLY A 711 -3.42 -20.65 9.23
N LEU A 712 -4.73 -20.39 9.34
CA LEU A 712 -5.31 -19.31 10.15
C LEU A 712 -5.94 -19.84 11.45
N GLY A 713 -5.63 -21.05 11.86
CA GLY A 713 -6.19 -21.72 13.04
C GLY A 713 -5.96 -20.99 14.37
N TYR A 714 -5.01 -20.09 14.44
CA TYR A 714 -4.67 -19.28 15.62
C TYR A 714 -5.44 -17.97 15.72
N LEU A 715 -6.14 -17.52 14.66
CA LEU A 715 -6.91 -16.28 14.70
C LEU A 715 -8.15 -16.41 15.57
N HIS A 716 -8.45 -15.37 16.35
CA HIS A 716 -9.70 -15.31 17.10
C HIS A 716 -10.88 -15.01 16.18
N LEU A 717 -12.03 -15.63 16.42
CA LEU A 717 -13.24 -15.40 15.62
C LEU A 717 -13.68 -13.92 15.62
N GLY A 718 -13.48 -13.23 16.74
CA GLY A 718 -13.78 -11.80 16.92
C GLY A 718 -12.68 -10.86 16.49
N GLU A 719 -11.55 -11.36 15.96
CA GLU A 719 -10.44 -10.53 15.52
C GLU A 719 -10.83 -9.63 14.35
N SER A 720 -10.41 -8.39 14.42
CA SER A 720 -10.73 -7.36 13.41
C SER A 720 -9.98 -7.62 12.10
N THR A 721 -10.68 -7.67 10.97
CA THR A 721 -10.02 -7.95 9.69
C THR A 721 -9.06 -6.84 9.22
N PRO A 722 -9.23 -5.54 9.53
CA PRO A 722 -8.23 -4.52 9.25
C PRO A 722 -6.92 -4.62 10.03
N SER A 723 -6.90 -5.35 11.16
CA SER A 723 -5.69 -5.55 11.97
C SER A 723 -4.84 -6.74 11.52
N LEU A 724 -5.35 -7.55 10.59
CA LEU A 724 -4.64 -8.70 10.06
C LEU A 724 -3.41 -8.27 9.25
N SER A 725 -2.34 -9.05 9.34
CA SER A 725 -1.18 -8.91 8.47
C SER A 725 -1.56 -9.13 6.99
N GLY A 726 -0.68 -8.71 6.07
CA GLY A 726 -0.93 -8.89 4.64
C GLY A 726 -1.18 -10.34 4.26
N GLY A 727 -0.33 -11.26 4.73
CA GLY A 727 -0.46 -12.68 4.45
C GLY A 727 -1.70 -13.33 5.09
N GLU A 728 -2.10 -12.91 6.30
CA GLU A 728 -3.34 -13.37 6.94
C GLU A 728 -4.58 -12.92 6.15
N ALA A 729 -4.60 -11.66 5.71
CA ALA A 729 -5.69 -11.13 4.89
C ALA A 729 -5.80 -11.87 3.55
N GLN A 730 -4.69 -12.17 2.88
CA GLN A 730 -4.66 -12.96 1.65
C GLN A 730 -5.23 -14.36 1.86
N ARG A 731 -4.74 -15.08 2.87
CA ARG A 731 -5.20 -16.44 3.19
C ARG A 731 -6.69 -16.47 3.56
N LEU A 732 -7.15 -15.47 4.31
CA LEU A 732 -8.56 -15.34 4.66
C LEU A 732 -9.47 -15.12 3.42
N LYS A 733 -8.98 -14.39 2.41
CA LYS A 733 -9.71 -14.21 1.13
C LYS A 733 -9.93 -15.54 0.41
N LEU A 734 -9.00 -16.48 0.51
CA LEU A 734 -9.08 -17.77 -0.17
C LEU A 734 -10.14 -18.71 0.40
N VAL A 735 -10.46 -18.60 1.69
CA VAL A 735 -11.42 -19.51 2.37
C VAL A 735 -12.74 -19.66 1.61
N LYS A 736 -13.23 -18.57 1.00
CA LYS A 736 -14.49 -18.57 0.25
C LYS A 736 -14.45 -19.40 -1.04
N HIS A 737 -13.27 -19.59 -1.61
CA HIS A 737 -13.09 -20.25 -2.92
C HIS A 737 -12.74 -21.73 -2.79
N LEU A 738 -12.31 -22.19 -1.61
CA LEU A 738 -11.91 -23.58 -1.39
C LEU A 738 -13.06 -24.59 -1.42
N ASN A 739 -14.32 -24.18 -1.53
CA ASN A 739 -15.48 -25.06 -1.49
C ASN A 739 -16.10 -25.40 -2.85
N HIS A 740 -15.61 -24.79 -3.96
CA HIS A 740 -16.24 -24.90 -5.28
C HIS A 740 -15.26 -25.45 -6.34
N ASN A 741 -15.81 -25.95 -7.44
CA ASN A 741 -15.02 -26.26 -8.64
C ASN A 741 -14.49 -24.95 -9.24
N GLN A 742 -13.20 -24.94 -9.62
CA GLN A 742 -12.46 -23.75 -10.06
C GLN A 742 -11.93 -23.87 -11.49
N SER A 743 -12.44 -24.83 -12.29
CA SER A 743 -11.89 -25.18 -13.61
C SER A 743 -11.88 -24.03 -14.63
N GLU A 744 -12.70 -22.99 -14.45
CA GLU A 744 -12.73 -21.81 -15.32
C GLU A 744 -12.21 -20.54 -14.60
N THR A 745 -11.57 -20.71 -13.43
CA THR A 745 -11.14 -19.59 -12.57
C THR A 745 -9.63 -19.41 -12.61
N LEU A 746 -9.20 -18.18 -12.84
CA LEU A 746 -7.83 -17.71 -12.67
C LEU A 746 -7.67 -17.07 -11.27
N PHE A 747 -6.78 -17.60 -10.48
CA PHE A 747 -6.33 -16.92 -9.25
C PHE A 747 -5.04 -16.16 -9.52
N VAL A 748 -5.02 -14.88 -9.19
CA VAL A 748 -3.83 -14.04 -9.32
C VAL A 748 -3.39 -13.57 -7.94
N PHE A 749 -2.20 -13.98 -7.54
CA PHE A 749 -1.57 -13.61 -6.27
C PHE A 749 -0.49 -12.56 -6.52
N ASP A 750 -0.57 -11.45 -5.80
CA ASP A 750 0.45 -10.41 -5.84
C ASP A 750 1.30 -10.47 -4.56
N GLU A 751 2.56 -10.88 -4.71
CA GLU A 751 3.55 -11.06 -3.64
C GLU A 751 3.00 -11.81 -2.40
N PRO A 752 2.51 -13.04 -2.55
CA PRO A 752 1.79 -13.75 -1.49
C PRO A 752 2.68 -14.23 -0.34
N THR A 753 3.99 -14.18 -0.49
CA THR A 753 4.98 -14.59 0.53
C THR A 753 5.44 -13.46 1.44
N ILE A 754 4.93 -12.24 1.24
CA ILE A 754 5.24 -11.08 2.10
C ILE A 754 4.89 -11.40 3.56
N GLY A 755 5.85 -11.23 4.46
CA GLY A 755 5.68 -11.45 5.90
C GLY A 755 5.52 -12.92 6.30
N LEU A 756 5.86 -13.86 5.43
CA LEU A 756 5.77 -15.29 5.70
C LEU A 756 7.16 -15.88 6.01
N HIS A 757 7.23 -16.58 7.11
CA HIS A 757 8.38 -17.46 7.39
C HIS A 757 8.44 -18.58 6.32
N PRO A 758 9.63 -19.10 5.96
CA PRO A 758 9.74 -20.20 4.98
C PRO A 758 8.83 -21.41 5.26
N LEU A 759 8.55 -21.72 6.52
CA LEU A 759 7.58 -22.75 6.89
C LEU A 759 6.13 -22.36 6.57
N ASP A 760 5.77 -21.07 6.66
CA ASP A 760 4.43 -20.60 6.31
C ASP A 760 4.23 -20.62 4.78
N VAL A 761 5.32 -20.46 4.00
CA VAL A 761 5.30 -20.62 2.53
C VAL A 761 4.88 -22.04 2.14
N LYS A 762 5.32 -23.07 2.88
CA LYS A 762 4.87 -24.47 2.66
C LYS A 762 3.35 -24.60 2.83
N THR A 763 2.79 -23.96 3.86
CA THR A 763 1.33 -23.96 4.08
C THR A 763 0.60 -23.27 2.92
N LEU A 764 1.12 -22.14 2.44
CA LEU A 764 0.57 -21.43 1.29
C LEU A 764 0.59 -22.29 0.02
N LEU A 765 1.71 -22.99 -0.24
CA LEU A 765 1.85 -23.90 -1.37
C LEU A 765 0.87 -25.08 -1.30
N ALA A 766 0.59 -25.60 -0.10
CA ALA A 766 -0.43 -26.63 0.10
C ALA A 766 -1.84 -26.11 -0.24
N VAL A 767 -2.18 -24.88 0.12
CA VAL A 767 -3.46 -24.24 -0.26
C VAL A 767 -3.54 -24.01 -1.77
N MET A 768 -2.46 -23.57 -2.40
CA MET A 768 -2.41 -23.42 -3.85
C MET A 768 -2.59 -24.78 -4.55
N GLN A 769 -2.00 -25.85 -4.02
CA GLN A 769 -2.22 -27.20 -4.54
C GLN A 769 -3.68 -27.62 -4.44
N GLN A 770 -4.36 -27.37 -3.34
CA GLN A 770 -5.80 -27.65 -3.21
C GLN A 770 -6.66 -26.91 -4.25
N LEU A 771 -6.30 -25.67 -4.60
CA LEU A 771 -6.99 -24.94 -5.67
C LEU A 771 -6.72 -25.57 -7.05
N LEU A 772 -5.47 -25.97 -7.34
CA LEU A 772 -5.09 -26.67 -8.56
C LEU A 772 -5.83 -28.03 -8.70
N ASP A 773 -5.94 -28.78 -7.61
CA ASP A 773 -6.67 -30.07 -7.57
C ASP A 773 -8.17 -29.88 -7.87
N ARG A 774 -8.72 -28.67 -7.68
CA ARG A 774 -10.09 -28.29 -8.05
C ARG A 774 -10.19 -27.68 -9.46
N GLY A 775 -9.11 -27.73 -10.22
CA GLY A 775 -9.06 -27.25 -11.60
C GLY A 775 -8.67 -25.80 -11.79
N ALA A 776 -8.29 -25.06 -10.73
CA ALA A 776 -7.90 -23.66 -10.85
C ALA A 776 -6.62 -23.48 -11.69
N THR A 777 -6.50 -22.32 -12.32
CA THR A 777 -5.24 -21.81 -12.85
C THR A 777 -4.70 -20.77 -11.88
N ILE A 778 -3.40 -20.80 -11.56
CA ILE A 778 -2.81 -19.89 -10.59
C ILE A 778 -1.66 -19.13 -11.23
N ILE A 779 -1.71 -17.82 -11.14
CA ILE A 779 -0.59 -16.91 -11.43
C ILE A 779 -0.14 -16.29 -10.11
N THR A 780 1.16 -16.31 -9.84
CA THR A 780 1.75 -15.60 -8.70
C THR A 780 2.83 -14.66 -9.17
N ILE A 781 2.71 -13.38 -8.83
CA ILE A 781 3.78 -12.39 -8.99
C ILE A 781 4.64 -12.50 -7.74
N THR A 782 5.93 -12.83 -7.87
CA THR A 782 6.77 -13.06 -6.68
C THR A 782 8.27 -12.94 -6.97
N HIS A 783 9.03 -12.63 -5.91
CA HIS A 783 10.49 -12.67 -5.84
C HIS A 783 11.01 -13.81 -4.95
N ASP A 784 10.13 -14.57 -4.31
CA ASP A 784 10.47 -15.64 -3.38
C ASP A 784 10.97 -16.89 -4.13
N LEU A 785 12.26 -17.19 -3.98
CA LEU A 785 12.89 -18.32 -4.64
C LEU A 785 12.30 -19.67 -4.24
N ASN A 786 11.81 -19.81 -2.99
CA ASN A 786 11.13 -21.00 -2.51
C ASN A 786 9.83 -21.25 -3.27
N LEU A 787 9.03 -20.20 -3.49
CA LEU A 787 7.79 -20.31 -4.23
C LEU A 787 8.06 -20.60 -5.71
N ILE A 788 9.06 -19.92 -6.31
CA ILE A 788 9.43 -20.09 -7.73
C ILE A 788 9.87 -21.54 -8.00
N ILE A 789 10.71 -22.14 -7.15
CA ILE A 789 11.16 -23.54 -7.29
C ILE A 789 9.97 -24.52 -7.27
N ASN A 790 8.92 -24.18 -6.57
CA ASN A 790 7.71 -24.98 -6.46
C ASN A 790 6.64 -24.67 -7.52
N ALA A 791 6.88 -23.75 -8.46
CA ALA A 791 5.99 -23.48 -9.57
C ALA A 791 6.14 -24.52 -10.69
N ASP A 792 5.05 -24.74 -11.45
CA ASP A 792 5.06 -25.62 -12.64
C ASP A 792 5.68 -24.90 -13.84
N TYR A 793 5.49 -23.57 -13.89
CA TYR A 793 5.94 -22.70 -14.96
C TYR A 793 6.43 -21.38 -14.41
N MET A 794 7.45 -20.80 -15.03
CA MET A 794 7.98 -19.48 -14.71
C MET A 794 7.98 -18.60 -15.96
N LEU A 795 7.58 -17.37 -15.81
CA LEU A 795 7.70 -16.30 -16.81
C LEU A 795 8.49 -15.16 -16.18
N ASP A 796 9.70 -14.93 -16.67
CA ASP A 796 10.62 -13.94 -16.11
C ASP A 796 10.65 -12.66 -16.93
N MET A 797 10.38 -11.54 -16.27
CA MET A 797 10.33 -10.21 -16.89
C MET A 797 11.63 -9.46 -16.66
N GLY A 798 12.16 -8.84 -17.71
CA GLY A 798 13.44 -8.14 -17.58
C GLY A 798 13.88 -7.41 -18.85
N PRO A 799 15.21 -7.23 -19.03
CA PRO A 799 16.30 -7.74 -18.16
C PRO A 799 16.47 -6.97 -16.84
N ARG A 800 16.02 -5.71 -16.76
CA ARG A 800 16.04 -4.85 -15.57
C ARG A 800 14.71 -4.10 -15.42
N GLY A 801 14.65 -3.12 -14.50
CA GLY A 801 13.49 -2.24 -14.34
C GLY A 801 13.44 -1.07 -15.33
N GLY A 802 12.33 -0.33 -15.36
CA GLY A 802 12.15 0.87 -16.15
C GLY A 802 12.21 0.64 -17.66
N SER A 803 12.84 1.56 -18.38
CA SER A 803 12.96 1.53 -19.86
C SER A 803 13.72 0.33 -20.41
N SER A 804 14.59 -0.28 -19.60
CA SER A 804 15.34 -1.50 -19.94
C SER A 804 14.55 -2.78 -19.67
N GLY A 805 13.39 -2.70 -18.99
CA GLY A 805 12.49 -3.82 -18.72
C GLY A 805 11.46 -4.07 -19.80
N GLY A 806 10.34 -4.66 -19.42
CA GLY A 806 9.15 -4.78 -20.25
C GLY A 806 9.19 -5.90 -21.29
N LYS A 807 10.09 -6.88 -21.14
CA LYS A 807 10.20 -8.04 -22.04
C LYS A 807 10.17 -9.33 -21.22
N ILE A 808 9.72 -10.42 -21.84
CA ILE A 808 9.92 -11.76 -21.30
C ILE A 808 11.35 -12.19 -21.69
N VAL A 809 12.20 -12.46 -20.71
CA VAL A 809 13.59 -12.83 -20.89
C VAL A 809 13.86 -14.33 -20.73
N ALA A 810 13.00 -15.02 -19.98
CA ALA A 810 13.02 -16.48 -19.86
C ALA A 810 11.61 -16.97 -19.53
N GLN A 811 11.28 -18.17 -20.02
CA GLN A 811 10.02 -18.84 -19.71
C GLN A 811 10.19 -20.36 -19.77
N GLY A 812 9.45 -21.08 -18.94
CA GLY A 812 9.47 -22.52 -18.90
C GLY A 812 9.42 -23.11 -17.48
N ASN A 813 9.75 -24.40 -17.36
CA ASN A 813 9.83 -25.07 -16.07
C ASN A 813 11.01 -24.51 -15.25
N PRO A 814 10.82 -24.06 -13.99
CA PRO A 814 11.89 -23.47 -13.18
C PRO A 814 13.10 -24.37 -13.01
N LEU A 815 12.92 -25.68 -12.86
CA LEU A 815 14.02 -26.65 -12.69
C LEU A 815 14.84 -26.83 -13.98
N ALA A 816 14.23 -26.65 -15.15
CA ALA A 816 14.96 -26.64 -16.41
C ALA A 816 15.78 -25.33 -16.57
N LEU A 817 15.24 -24.19 -16.15
CA LEU A 817 15.90 -22.90 -16.17
C LEU A 817 17.05 -22.78 -15.16
N ILE A 818 17.02 -23.52 -14.05
CA ILE A 818 18.16 -23.66 -13.13
C ILE A 818 19.39 -24.24 -13.85
N GLN A 819 19.20 -25.21 -14.74
CA GLN A 819 20.30 -25.86 -15.47
C GLN A 819 20.89 -24.97 -16.58
N LYS A 820 20.08 -24.05 -17.15
CA LYS A 820 20.49 -23.11 -18.18
C LYS A 820 19.99 -21.70 -17.82
N PRO A 821 20.69 -20.99 -16.94
CA PRO A 821 20.23 -19.69 -16.48
C PRO A 821 20.33 -18.64 -17.60
N GLU A 822 19.17 -18.29 -18.19
CA GLU A 822 19.05 -17.31 -19.28
C GLU A 822 18.76 -15.90 -18.77
N SER A 823 18.33 -15.78 -17.51
CA SER A 823 17.96 -14.51 -16.88
C SER A 823 18.65 -14.33 -15.53
N LEU A 824 18.58 -13.10 -15.00
CA LEU A 824 19.10 -12.78 -13.68
C LEU A 824 18.38 -13.60 -12.59
N THR A 825 17.05 -13.72 -12.68
CA THR A 825 16.26 -14.53 -11.73
C THR A 825 16.66 -16.01 -11.79
N SER A 826 16.82 -16.58 -12.99
CA SER A 826 17.22 -17.99 -13.11
C SER A 826 18.64 -18.25 -12.60
N LYS A 827 19.54 -17.26 -12.69
CA LYS A 827 20.88 -17.33 -12.07
C LYS A 827 20.80 -17.43 -10.56
N TYR A 828 20.06 -16.51 -9.90
CA TYR A 828 19.84 -16.54 -8.44
C TYR A 828 19.12 -17.82 -7.99
N LEU A 829 18.17 -18.28 -8.79
CA LEU A 829 17.48 -19.53 -8.54
C LEU A 829 18.44 -20.74 -8.58
N SER A 830 19.36 -20.75 -9.53
CA SER A 830 20.41 -21.78 -9.66
C SER A 830 21.37 -21.75 -8.47
N GLU A 831 21.83 -20.56 -8.06
CA GLU A 831 22.68 -20.37 -6.88
C GLU A 831 21.97 -20.82 -5.61
N TYR A 832 20.71 -20.43 -5.45
CA TYR A 832 19.89 -20.82 -4.30
C TYR A 832 19.69 -22.33 -4.24
N TRP A 833 19.31 -22.95 -5.36
CA TRP A 833 19.11 -24.39 -5.46
C TRP A 833 20.38 -25.18 -5.12
N SER A 834 21.54 -24.73 -5.60
CA SER A 834 22.83 -25.40 -5.35
C SER A 834 23.26 -25.39 -3.89
N ARG A 835 22.77 -24.45 -3.07
CA ARG A 835 23.07 -24.37 -1.63
C ARG A 835 22.36 -25.47 -0.83
N PHE A 836 21.24 -26.00 -1.32
CA PHE A 836 20.43 -27.02 -0.63
C PHE A 836 20.63 -28.43 -1.19
N ASN A 837 21.36 -28.57 -2.29
CA ASN A 837 21.66 -29.83 -2.98
C ASN A 837 23.17 -29.99 -3.18
#